data_4b620f7ca6d9aca65dbc04e19fde9ccc
#
_entry.id   4b620f7ca6d9aca65dbc04e19fde9ccc
#
_cell.length_a   1.000
_cell.length_b   1.000
_cell.length_c   1.000
_cell.angle_alpha   90.00
_cell.angle_beta   90.00
_cell.angle_gamma   90.00
#
_symmetry.space_group_name_H-M   'P 1'
#
loop_
_entity.id
_entity.type
_entity.pdbx_description
1 polymer ?
#
loop_
_entity_poly.entity_id
_entity_poly.type
_entity_poly.pdbx_seq_one_letter_code
_entity_poly.pdbx_strand_id
1 'polypeptide(L)'
;MWAALRHRKGQAIALALVSALVATCAVFAPVFARSIDQALLRVHVVDAGPETSATTLSLARTQSDDAVLPPEVAGLVPDDLAAVSDEPISGMRKGTEVVPQEGKLPSPVVLRTRSDVCEHLEIAGRCPRAAGEIVVSSADAEAWGWKTGTRLEVPQEKKEPFAPEPRPVELTVVGVYEAPADEPRYWLGDRPDGKSGLPNTDRENVPGVDDLITTEKTFVDAFPRASAVVVLPLDPEAATLESLPRAASATTTLGEENPALEVGESAGELVDGVAAGQDQTAVIVPFVMVQLALLSVLVLFLVARAAVDQRRHEVALARLRGHSRRGARRLLLTELVTPVLLGLPLGVLTALGLAVVVRSLMLPADLPFEVPLGVLPWLLGALLLSVLAVYLAARPVLREPVGDLLRSVSPGAAGGSVVVDTVVVVLAGLGALGLATGALSGPGALAAPTLLAIAVGVLAARLVPHLASLTARRAMRRGRVAVTLAGHGIGRRPAARRVLVVTTVATAIAVFGANAVVVAEDNRRARAELETGAPAVMSVDVTKTPQLLEAADALDEEGVEASPVAVIHPRSADSAATIAVDPDTLGEVAHPDTVEGLDLDALALPEQEPIRIPGETATASVEWDLEASGDGEPPTLSVEMTTPSGDDRAEDIATLGPGSSGRTRIDENLYCEDGCRLSGLSVATSGSPGSRISGTVTIRGLEVDGTPLPVTGEDTWVSTRSEGGTGIDVATKGDALTLDIAAIDGADVETYVADVPRPVPALASNTGTEKGDEFQVVDVAGEQTDVRVHDHVAELPAVTDEGVLVSLPALARVKGDLDSSRSDTQIWLADASSAGIERAREVLAAEGVSSGPVATTAEADRVYDRSASGWGLQLALVGGGLAVLLAGLVLVVLAVTGWRATVRDLAALRISGLGGRAVSGALRAEHLVSVAVGILLGTGCALVGSWVALPSIPLFTTPAAVPVADLSPAWPVVAIATGGVALVLLLLALVLAGAVLRRLRLDAARGEPT
;
A
#
# COMPACT_ATOMS: atom_id res chain seq x y z
N MET A 1 -1.76 -24.99 53.65
CA MET A 1 -1.71 -24.51 52.27
C MET A 1 -0.66 -25.24 51.45
N TRP A 2 0.64 -25.14 51.73
CA TRP A 2 1.72 -25.84 51.01
C TRP A 2 1.59 -27.35 50.92
N ALA A 3 1.11 -28.05 51.99
CA ALA A 3 0.86 -29.48 52.01
C ALA A 3 -0.27 -29.88 51.05
N ALA A 4 -1.36 -29.09 50.94
CA ALA A 4 -2.47 -29.32 50.02
C ALA A 4 -2.06 -29.15 48.57
N LEU A 5 -1.23 -28.13 48.26
CA LEU A 5 -0.66 -27.91 46.95
C LEU A 5 0.30 -29.04 46.52
N ARG A 6 1.11 -29.56 47.47
CA ARG A 6 2.00 -30.70 47.20
C ARG A 6 1.22 -32.00 46.92
N HIS A 7 0.07 -32.18 47.48
CA HIS A 7 -0.75 -33.40 47.27
C HIS A 7 -1.45 -33.39 45.91
N ARG A 8 -1.70 -32.18 45.31
CA ARG A 8 -2.41 -32.01 44.03
C ARG A 8 -1.61 -31.20 43.02
N LYS A 9 -0.30 -31.51 42.91
CA LYS A 9 0.66 -30.80 42.07
C LYS A 9 0.14 -30.56 40.65
N GLY A 10 -0.47 -31.56 40.00
CA GLY A 10 -0.94 -31.45 38.62
C GLY A 10 -2.02 -30.41 38.41
N GLN A 11 -2.96 -30.22 39.35
CA GLN A 11 -3.99 -29.19 39.23
C GLN A 11 -3.47 -27.80 39.53
N ALA A 12 -2.59 -27.68 40.53
CA ALA A 12 -1.97 -26.40 40.84
C ALA A 12 -1.08 -25.92 39.71
N ILE A 13 -0.29 -26.80 39.08
CA ILE A 13 0.51 -26.51 37.90
C ILE A 13 -0.38 -26.12 36.72
N ALA A 14 -1.46 -26.85 36.44
CA ALA A 14 -2.36 -26.50 35.34
C ALA A 14 -3.01 -25.12 35.52
N LEU A 15 -3.48 -24.80 36.74
CA LEU A 15 -4.01 -23.45 37.03
C LEU A 15 -2.97 -22.36 36.90
N ALA A 16 -1.74 -22.60 37.41
CA ALA A 16 -0.63 -21.66 37.28
C ALA A 16 -0.22 -21.44 35.82
N LEU A 17 -0.08 -22.50 35.02
CA LEU A 17 0.29 -22.41 33.59
C LEU A 17 -0.75 -21.65 32.77
N VAL A 18 -2.04 -21.93 32.96
CA VAL A 18 -3.09 -21.23 32.22
C VAL A 18 -3.21 -19.78 32.66
N SER A 19 -3.03 -19.50 33.96
CA SER A 19 -2.96 -18.13 34.45
C SER A 19 -1.73 -17.38 33.92
N ALA A 20 -0.58 -18.07 33.89
CA ALA A 20 0.62 -17.52 33.28
C ALA A 20 0.37 -17.13 31.82
N LEU A 21 -0.33 -17.96 31.04
CA LEU A 21 -0.63 -17.64 29.64
C LEU A 21 -1.58 -16.43 29.50
N VAL A 22 -2.58 -16.28 30.39
CA VAL A 22 -3.42 -15.06 30.40
C VAL A 22 -2.56 -13.82 30.65
N ALA A 23 -1.63 -13.89 31.59
CA ALA A 23 -0.70 -12.82 31.87
C ALA A 23 0.29 -12.58 30.71
N THR A 24 0.74 -13.67 30.05
CA THR A 24 1.60 -13.57 28.85
C THR A 24 0.90 -12.80 27.75
N CYS A 25 -0.34 -13.12 27.40
CA CYS A 25 -1.10 -12.39 26.39
C CYS A 25 -1.27 -10.91 26.74
N ALA A 26 -1.55 -10.61 28.02
CA ALA A 26 -1.78 -9.24 28.48
C ALA A 26 -0.52 -8.37 28.47
N VAL A 27 0.65 -8.95 28.69
CA VAL A 27 1.94 -8.21 28.73
C VAL A 27 2.61 -8.20 27.36
N PHE A 28 2.54 -9.33 26.63
CA PHE A 28 3.16 -9.46 25.32
C PHE A 28 2.59 -8.46 24.30
N ALA A 29 1.27 -8.26 24.26
CA ALA A 29 0.61 -7.41 23.27
C ALA A 29 1.17 -5.97 23.27
N PRO A 30 1.17 -5.22 24.38
CA PRO A 30 1.69 -3.86 24.38
C PRO A 30 3.22 -3.76 24.21
N VAL A 31 3.98 -4.78 24.66
CA VAL A 31 5.44 -4.81 24.46
C VAL A 31 5.77 -5.06 23.00
N PHE A 32 5.09 -5.97 22.37
CA PHE A 32 5.32 -6.29 20.96
C PHE A 32 4.80 -5.20 20.02
N ALA A 33 3.66 -4.59 20.32
CA ALA A 33 3.15 -3.42 19.60
C ALA A 33 4.20 -2.29 19.61
N ARG A 34 4.77 -1.97 20.78
CA ARG A 34 5.85 -0.98 20.87
C ARG A 34 7.07 -1.34 20.04
N SER A 35 7.40 -2.65 19.96
CA SER A 35 8.50 -3.11 19.11
C SER A 35 8.20 -2.99 17.61
N ILE A 36 6.94 -3.20 17.20
CA ILE A 36 6.50 -2.94 15.81
C ILE A 36 6.56 -1.44 15.51
N ASP A 37 6.07 -0.58 16.41
CA ASP A 37 6.13 0.87 16.22
C ASP A 37 7.57 1.38 16.03
N GLN A 38 8.52 0.83 16.81
CA GLN A 38 9.96 1.12 16.65
C GLN A 38 10.52 0.58 15.32
N ALA A 39 10.05 -0.61 14.89
CA ALA A 39 10.44 -1.19 13.61
C ALA A 39 9.91 -0.37 12.44
N LEU A 40 8.66 0.10 12.51
CA LEU A 40 8.06 0.97 11.51
C LEU A 40 8.85 2.27 11.36
N LEU A 41 9.14 2.92 12.48
CA LEU A 41 9.97 4.14 12.46
C LEU A 41 11.32 3.87 11.77
N ARG A 42 11.99 2.76 12.15
CA ARG A 42 13.29 2.42 11.59
C ARG A 42 13.22 2.14 10.08
N VAL A 43 12.21 1.41 9.65
CA VAL A 43 11.99 1.09 8.22
C VAL A 43 11.69 2.37 7.44
N HIS A 44 10.76 3.21 7.90
CA HIS A 44 10.41 4.45 7.21
C HIS A 44 11.60 5.42 7.09
N VAL A 45 12.40 5.55 8.16
CA VAL A 45 13.57 6.45 8.13
C VAL A 45 14.73 5.90 7.29
N VAL A 46 14.95 4.57 7.31
CA VAL A 46 16.07 3.96 6.58
C VAL A 46 15.71 3.66 5.12
N ASP A 47 14.50 3.14 4.87
CA ASP A 47 14.05 2.74 3.53
C ASP A 47 13.63 3.97 2.68
N ALA A 48 13.19 5.08 3.32
CA ALA A 48 12.95 6.35 2.62
C ALA A 48 14.21 6.91 1.97
N GLY A 49 15.38 6.53 2.46
CA GLY A 49 16.65 7.07 2.00
C GLY A 49 16.92 8.51 2.51
N PRO A 50 18.14 8.97 2.39
CA PRO A 50 18.51 10.31 2.85
C PRO A 50 17.87 11.44 2.03
N GLU A 51 17.49 11.18 0.79
CA GLU A 51 16.88 12.15 -0.12
C GLU A 51 15.48 12.59 0.34
N THR A 52 14.64 11.62 0.68
CA THR A 52 13.26 11.84 1.13
C THR A 52 13.12 12.10 2.62
N SER A 53 14.15 11.82 3.41
CA SER A 53 14.15 12.04 4.87
C SER A 53 14.75 13.39 5.30
N ALA A 54 15.38 14.14 4.40
CA ALA A 54 15.98 15.43 4.73
C ALA A 54 14.94 16.56 4.75
N THR A 55 14.99 17.42 5.76
CA THR A 55 14.19 18.65 5.82
C THR A 55 14.95 19.78 5.14
N THR A 56 14.35 20.38 4.12
CA THR A 56 14.94 21.52 3.39
C THR A 56 14.29 22.83 3.81
N LEU A 57 15.08 23.79 4.22
CA LEU A 57 14.67 25.16 4.53
C LEU A 57 15.25 26.09 3.47
N SER A 58 14.40 26.83 2.76
CA SER A 58 14.79 27.77 1.71
C SER A 58 14.22 29.14 1.98
N LEU A 59 15.05 30.16 1.95
CA LEU A 59 14.65 31.56 2.17
C LEU A 59 15.24 32.50 1.11
N ALA A 60 14.38 33.22 0.43
CA ALA A 60 14.74 34.29 -0.47
C ALA A 60 14.04 35.61 -0.10
N ARG A 61 14.75 36.71 -0.19
CA ARG A 61 14.14 38.05 -0.04
C ARG A 61 13.82 38.67 -1.38
N THR A 62 12.56 38.88 -1.67
CA THR A 62 12.10 39.45 -2.95
C THR A 62 12.25 40.98 -3.04
N GLN A 63 12.36 41.66 -1.90
CA GLN A 63 12.33 43.13 -1.81
C GLN A 63 13.54 43.75 -1.08
N SER A 64 14.64 43.03 -0.88
CA SER A 64 15.84 43.50 -0.19
C SER A 64 17.02 43.61 -1.16
N ASP A 65 17.92 44.58 -0.91
CA ASP A 65 19.21 44.71 -1.63
C ASP A 65 20.30 43.80 -1.01
N ASP A 66 20.03 43.20 0.15
CA ASP A 66 20.96 42.33 0.84
C ASP A 66 20.55 40.87 0.66
N ALA A 67 21.48 40.01 0.27
CA ALA A 67 21.27 38.60 0.14
C ALA A 67 21.01 37.96 1.54
N VAL A 68 20.12 36.96 1.58
CA VAL A 68 19.99 36.10 2.75
C VAL A 68 21.17 35.13 2.78
N LEU A 69 21.81 35.02 3.93
CA LEU A 69 22.95 34.12 4.08
C LEU A 69 22.51 32.80 4.76
N PRO A 70 23.12 31.66 4.42
CA PRO A 70 22.81 30.38 5.04
C PRO A 70 22.85 30.38 6.58
N PRO A 71 23.75 31.07 7.28
CA PRO A 71 23.73 31.18 8.74
C PRO A 71 22.48 31.87 9.32
N GLU A 72 21.80 32.72 8.54
CA GLU A 72 20.54 33.34 8.99
C GLU A 72 19.42 32.30 8.98
N VAL A 73 19.37 31.45 7.95
CA VAL A 73 18.41 30.35 7.85
C VAL A 73 18.70 29.27 8.90
N ALA A 74 19.97 28.90 9.06
CA ALA A 74 20.40 27.94 10.08
C ALA A 74 20.06 28.40 11.51
N GLY A 75 20.06 29.72 11.74
CA GLY A 75 19.62 30.31 13.03
C GLY A 75 18.13 30.23 13.32
N LEU A 76 17.31 29.90 12.32
CA LEU A 76 15.87 29.66 12.48
C LEU A 76 15.53 28.22 12.83
N VAL A 77 16.47 27.27 12.69
CA VAL A 77 16.24 25.84 12.94
C VAL A 77 15.83 25.60 14.40
N PRO A 78 14.66 25.02 14.66
CA PRO A 78 14.23 24.72 16.02
C PRO A 78 15.13 23.66 16.68
N ASP A 79 15.30 23.75 18.01
CA ASP A 79 16.12 22.80 18.80
C ASP A 79 15.61 21.35 18.65
N ASP A 80 14.30 21.15 18.56
CA ASP A 80 13.69 19.82 18.39
C ASP A 80 14.01 19.21 17.02
N LEU A 81 14.10 20.01 15.96
CA LEU A 81 14.53 19.56 14.62
C LEU A 81 16.02 19.30 14.59
N ALA A 82 16.83 20.22 15.14
CA ALA A 82 18.29 20.05 15.23
C ALA A 82 18.70 18.79 16.01
N ALA A 83 17.89 18.40 17.04
CA ALA A 83 18.17 17.22 17.86
C ALA A 83 18.00 15.87 17.12
N VAL A 84 17.30 15.85 15.99
CA VAL A 84 17.05 14.65 15.17
C VAL A 84 17.75 14.70 13.83
N SER A 85 18.57 15.71 13.56
CA SER A 85 19.25 15.94 12.29
C SER A 85 20.76 15.79 12.44
N ASP A 86 21.41 15.36 11.37
CA ASP A 86 22.87 15.40 11.19
C ASP A 86 23.36 16.85 10.99
N GLU A 87 24.66 17.03 10.74
CA GLU A 87 25.23 18.35 10.43
C GLU A 87 24.52 18.98 9.23
N PRO A 88 24.04 20.25 9.36
CA PRO A 88 23.31 20.91 8.31
C PRO A 88 24.20 21.17 7.07
N ILE A 89 23.69 20.85 5.91
CA ILE A 89 24.32 21.16 4.63
C ILE A 89 23.74 22.49 4.16
N SER A 90 24.55 23.51 4.08
CA SER A 90 24.13 24.86 3.75
C SER A 90 24.64 25.32 2.39
N GLY A 91 23.88 26.17 1.71
CA GLY A 91 24.25 26.68 0.40
C GLY A 91 23.37 27.83 -0.07
N MET A 92 23.61 28.24 -1.29
CA MET A 92 22.79 29.24 -2.00
C MET A 92 22.53 28.74 -3.42
N ARG A 93 21.35 29.03 -3.95
CA ARG A 93 21.02 28.74 -5.36
C ARG A 93 20.29 29.90 -5.99
N LYS A 94 20.46 30.04 -7.31
CA LYS A 94 19.79 31.05 -8.14
C LYS A 94 19.60 30.52 -9.56
N GLY A 95 18.35 30.32 -9.96
CA GLY A 95 18.01 30.10 -11.36
C GLY A 95 18.23 31.40 -12.15
N THR A 96 18.90 31.30 -13.29
CA THR A 96 19.23 32.43 -14.19
C THR A 96 19.41 31.89 -15.61
N GLU A 97 19.80 32.77 -16.52
CA GLU A 97 20.16 32.38 -17.90
C GLU A 97 21.62 32.71 -18.15
N VAL A 98 22.28 31.94 -19.01
CA VAL A 98 23.63 32.20 -19.48
C VAL A 98 23.64 32.18 -21.00
N VAL A 99 24.43 33.11 -21.63
CA VAL A 99 24.70 33.05 -23.07
C VAL A 99 25.89 32.09 -23.27
N PRO A 100 25.67 30.84 -23.72
CA PRO A 100 26.72 29.83 -23.74
C PRO A 100 27.83 30.17 -24.79
N GLN A 101 27.46 30.83 -25.87
CA GLN A 101 28.38 31.26 -26.93
C GLN A 101 27.83 32.49 -27.62
N GLU A 102 28.72 33.38 -28.09
CA GLU A 102 28.34 34.62 -28.83
C GLU A 102 27.47 34.27 -30.04
N GLY A 103 26.26 34.84 -30.09
CA GLY A 103 25.29 34.61 -31.16
C GLY A 103 24.34 33.44 -30.92
N LYS A 104 24.43 32.77 -29.78
CA LYS A 104 23.47 31.79 -29.34
C LYS A 104 22.40 32.39 -28.43
N LEU A 105 21.27 31.72 -28.32
CA LEU A 105 20.20 32.10 -27.38
C LEU A 105 20.63 31.85 -25.92
N PRO A 106 20.14 32.66 -24.97
CA PRO A 106 20.36 32.41 -23.56
C PRO A 106 19.78 31.07 -23.15
N SER A 107 20.55 30.29 -22.40
CA SER A 107 20.16 28.98 -21.84
C SER A 107 19.88 29.09 -20.34
N PRO A 108 18.84 28.44 -19.81
CA PRO A 108 18.60 28.40 -18.38
C PRO A 108 19.74 27.67 -17.67
N VAL A 109 20.08 28.15 -16.48
CA VAL A 109 21.15 27.58 -15.66
C VAL A 109 20.90 27.88 -14.19
N VAL A 110 21.36 26.99 -13.31
CA VAL A 110 21.35 27.23 -11.89
C VAL A 110 22.76 27.55 -11.40
N LEU A 111 22.91 28.73 -10.80
CA LEU A 111 24.09 29.07 -10.01
C LEU A 111 23.93 28.48 -8.63
N ARG A 112 24.91 27.74 -8.16
CA ARG A 112 24.86 27.02 -6.89
C ARG A 112 26.14 27.17 -6.08
N THR A 113 26.02 27.25 -4.77
CA THR A 113 27.08 26.92 -3.81
C THR A 113 26.53 25.98 -2.74
N ARG A 114 27.38 25.12 -2.19
CA ARG A 114 27.03 24.18 -1.14
C ARG A 114 28.24 24.02 -0.24
N SER A 115 28.05 23.82 1.06
CA SER A 115 29.15 23.63 2.00
C SER A 115 30.01 22.45 1.56
N ASP A 116 31.33 22.70 1.52
CA ASP A 116 32.36 21.71 1.15
C ASP A 116 32.20 21.06 -0.24
N VAL A 117 31.43 21.66 -1.16
CA VAL A 117 31.11 21.11 -2.50
C VAL A 117 32.33 20.67 -3.30
N CYS A 118 33.45 21.35 -3.14
CA CYS A 118 34.69 21.01 -3.84
C CYS A 118 35.39 19.74 -3.30
N GLU A 119 35.01 19.23 -2.15
CA GLU A 119 35.50 17.95 -1.63
C GLU A 119 34.71 16.76 -2.21
N HIS A 120 33.50 17.04 -2.74
CA HIS A 120 32.57 16.09 -3.32
C HIS A 120 32.52 16.13 -4.87
N LEU A 121 33.41 16.92 -5.50
CA LEU A 121 33.54 17.05 -6.96
C LEU A 121 34.97 16.75 -7.40
N GLU A 122 35.12 16.00 -8.47
CA GLU A 122 36.40 15.87 -9.17
C GLU A 122 36.57 17.06 -10.11
N ILE A 123 37.48 18.01 -9.78
CA ILE A 123 37.65 19.25 -10.50
C ILE A 123 38.99 19.30 -11.23
N ALA A 124 38.94 19.34 -12.56
CA ALA A 124 40.10 19.67 -13.40
C ALA A 124 40.35 21.18 -13.40
N GLY A 125 41.34 21.64 -12.67
CA GLY A 125 41.61 23.05 -12.44
C GLY A 125 41.64 23.41 -10.98
N ARG A 126 40.86 24.37 -10.54
CA ARG A 126 40.75 24.71 -9.11
C ARG A 126 39.31 25.07 -8.71
N CYS A 127 39.03 24.88 -7.44
CA CYS A 127 37.80 25.34 -6.82
C CYS A 127 37.66 26.85 -6.84
N PRO A 128 36.48 27.43 -7.04
CA PRO A 128 36.21 28.86 -6.95
C PRO A 128 36.57 29.45 -5.58
N ARG A 129 37.19 30.64 -5.53
CA ARG A 129 37.61 31.29 -4.25
C ARG A 129 37.23 32.78 -4.19
N ALA A 130 37.03 33.39 -5.32
CA ALA A 130 36.66 34.80 -5.44
C ALA A 130 35.28 34.95 -6.04
N ALA A 131 34.63 36.07 -5.81
CA ALA A 131 33.38 36.40 -6.48
C ALA A 131 33.54 36.39 -8.01
N GLY A 132 32.55 35.83 -8.71
CA GLY A 132 32.57 35.71 -10.18
C GLY A 132 33.40 34.54 -10.71
N GLU A 133 34.00 33.70 -9.87
CA GLU A 133 34.67 32.48 -10.31
C GLU A 133 33.64 31.30 -10.28
N ILE A 134 33.67 30.47 -11.34
CA ILE A 134 32.80 29.28 -11.47
C ILE A 134 33.57 28.04 -11.90
N VAL A 135 33.05 26.87 -11.57
CA VAL A 135 33.36 25.63 -12.27
C VAL A 135 32.13 25.16 -13.03
N VAL A 136 32.36 24.57 -14.19
CA VAL A 136 31.36 24.10 -15.16
C VAL A 136 31.47 22.60 -15.32
N SER A 137 30.42 21.93 -15.80
CA SER A 137 30.47 20.50 -16.08
C SER A 137 31.40 20.16 -17.24
N SER A 138 31.92 18.94 -17.28
CA SER A 138 32.75 18.46 -18.40
C SER A 138 31.97 18.40 -19.70
N ALA A 139 30.68 18.03 -19.62
CA ALA A 139 29.80 17.98 -20.79
C ALA A 139 29.55 19.36 -21.37
N ASP A 140 29.27 20.37 -20.55
CA ASP A 140 29.12 21.76 -21.04
C ASP A 140 30.41 22.33 -21.56
N ALA A 141 31.54 21.98 -20.89
CA ALA A 141 32.85 22.45 -21.37
C ALA A 141 33.17 21.86 -22.77
N GLU A 142 32.77 20.64 -23.06
CA GLU A 142 32.91 20.00 -24.37
C GLU A 142 31.92 20.58 -25.38
N ALA A 143 30.61 20.62 -25.04
CA ALA A 143 29.56 21.12 -25.94
C ALA A 143 29.74 22.56 -26.38
N TRP A 144 30.14 23.43 -25.46
CA TRP A 144 30.27 24.86 -25.70
C TRP A 144 31.73 25.35 -25.91
N GLY A 145 32.69 24.43 -25.78
CA GLY A 145 34.11 24.76 -25.95
C GLY A 145 34.68 25.60 -24.80
N TRP A 146 34.09 25.57 -23.60
CA TRP A 146 34.53 26.33 -22.45
C TRP A 146 35.83 25.77 -21.86
N LYS A 147 36.71 26.67 -21.47
CA LYS A 147 38.02 26.34 -20.89
C LYS A 147 38.30 27.25 -19.71
N THR A 148 39.23 26.85 -18.85
CA THR A 148 39.72 27.74 -17.79
C THR A 148 40.14 29.10 -18.35
N GLY A 149 39.51 30.15 -17.83
CA GLY A 149 39.66 31.51 -18.29
C GLY A 149 38.58 32.01 -19.27
N THR A 150 37.64 31.10 -19.70
CA THR A 150 36.46 31.54 -20.46
C THR A 150 35.59 32.43 -19.56
N ARG A 151 35.05 33.50 -20.17
CA ARG A 151 34.12 34.41 -19.49
C ARG A 151 32.72 34.20 -20.03
N LEU A 152 31.77 34.07 -19.12
CA LEU A 152 30.35 33.91 -19.40
C LEU A 152 29.60 35.14 -18.89
N GLU A 153 28.63 35.60 -19.61
CA GLU A 153 27.78 36.71 -19.20
C GLU A 153 26.44 36.19 -18.71
N VAL A 154 26.06 36.57 -17.50
CA VAL A 154 24.79 36.22 -16.87
C VAL A 154 23.99 37.52 -16.68
N PRO A 155 22.73 37.57 -17.14
CA PRO A 155 21.90 38.76 -16.97
C PRO A 155 21.60 38.98 -15.49
N GLN A 156 21.64 40.24 -15.07
CA GLN A 156 21.26 40.66 -13.73
C GLN A 156 19.80 41.12 -13.71
N GLU A 157 19.02 40.68 -12.72
CA GLU A 157 17.62 41.10 -12.58
C GLU A 157 17.48 42.61 -12.34
N LYS A 158 16.49 43.22 -12.97
CA LYS A 158 16.15 44.64 -12.74
C LYS A 158 15.65 44.82 -11.30
N LYS A 159 16.19 45.79 -10.57
CA LYS A 159 15.76 46.14 -9.21
C LYS A 159 14.31 46.62 -9.14
N GLU A 160 13.91 47.38 -10.21
CA GLU A 160 12.55 47.92 -10.36
C GLU A 160 12.09 47.74 -11.82
N PRO A 161 10.77 47.57 -12.10
CA PRO A 161 10.27 47.35 -13.47
C PRO A 161 10.67 48.40 -14.49
N PHE A 162 10.94 49.66 -14.06
CA PHE A 162 11.31 50.77 -14.92
C PHE A 162 12.79 51.19 -14.77
N ALA A 163 13.59 50.44 -13.99
CA ALA A 163 15.02 50.72 -13.88
C ALA A 163 15.75 50.44 -15.20
N PRO A 164 16.86 51.18 -15.49
CA PRO A 164 17.73 50.83 -16.61
C PRO A 164 18.22 49.38 -16.45
N GLU A 165 18.48 48.74 -17.60
CA GLU A 165 19.02 47.36 -17.54
C GLU A 165 20.34 47.33 -16.80
N PRO A 166 20.51 46.49 -15.80
CA PRO A 166 21.77 46.33 -15.12
C PRO A 166 22.81 45.75 -16.09
N ARG A 167 24.08 45.94 -15.76
CA ARG A 167 25.14 45.32 -16.56
C ARG A 167 25.14 43.82 -16.26
N PRO A 168 25.35 42.95 -17.28
CA PRO A 168 25.51 41.53 -17.04
C PRO A 168 26.70 41.28 -16.11
N VAL A 169 26.59 40.21 -15.33
CA VAL A 169 27.66 39.75 -14.45
C VAL A 169 28.61 38.87 -15.25
N GLU A 170 29.90 39.24 -15.25
CA GLU A 170 30.91 38.37 -15.85
C GLU A 170 31.33 37.27 -14.89
N LEU A 171 31.12 36.00 -15.29
CA LEU A 171 31.59 34.82 -14.58
C LEU A 171 32.81 34.23 -15.31
N THR A 172 33.84 33.86 -14.58
CA THR A 172 35.08 33.30 -15.14
C THR A 172 35.23 31.81 -14.75
N VAL A 173 35.32 30.94 -15.74
CA VAL A 173 35.57 29.52 -15.55
C VAL A 173 36.97 29.30 -14.97
N VAL A 174 37.09 28.67 -13.81
CA VAL A 174 38.37 28.35 -13.12
C VAL A 174 38.67 26.86 -13.00
N GLY A 175 37.69 26.00 -13.33
CA GLY A 175 37.82 24.59 -13.36
C GLY A 175 36.64 23.95 -14.10
N VAL A 176 36.79 22.66 -14.35
CA VAL A 176 35.76 21.81 -14.97
C VAL A 176 35.54 20.62 -14.03
N TYR A 177 34.29 20.30 -13.67
CA TYR A 177 33.97 19.16 -12.85
C TYR A 177 33.39 18.01 -13.70
N GLU A 178 33.64 16.77 -13.30
CA GLU A 178 32.95 15.59 -13.82
C GLU A 178 31.74 15.31 -12.98
N ALA A 179 30.77 14.54 -13.54
CA ALA A 179 29.59 14.11 -12.81
C ALA A 179 30.02 13.51 -11.44
N PRO A 180 29.54 14.04 -10.32
CA PRO A 180 30.00 13.60 -9.01
C PRO A 180 29.61 12.15 -8.73
N ALA A 181 30.41 11.48 -7.89
CA ALA A 181 30.05 10.18 -7.37
C ALA A 181 28.70 10.22 -6.63
N ASP A 182 28.02 9.09 -6.63
CA ASP A 182 26.77 8.96 -5.90
C ASP A 182 27.04 8.95 -4.39
N GLU A 183 26.82 10.09 -3.75
CA GLU A 183 26.92 10.29 -2.31
C GLU A 183 25.56 10.74 -1.75
N PRO A 184 24.61 9.79 -1.54
CA PRO A 184 23.22 10.14 -1.22
C PRO A 184 23.05 11.00 0.03
N ARG A 185 23.95 10.86 1.03
CA ARG A 185 23.92 11.66 2.25
C ARG A 185 24.38 13.10 2.07
N TYR A 186 25.17 13.38 1.05
CA TYR A 186 25.62 14.73 0.76
C TYR A 186 24.73 15.40 -0.28
N TRP A 187 24.43 14.73 -1.40
CA TRP A 187 23.67 15.31 -2.48
C TRP A 187 22.17 15.38 -2.20
N LEU A 188 21.61 14.39 -1.50
CA LEU A 188 20.20 14.35 -1.12
C LEU A 188 19.25 14.55 -2.32
N GLY A 189 19.54 13.85 -3.42
CA GLY A 189 18.78 13.94 -4.67
C GLY A 189 19.08 15.17 -5.55
N ASP A 190 19.83 16.14 -5.04
CA ASP A 190 20.14 17.40 -5.70
C ASP A 190 21.58 17.40 -6.27
N ARG A 191 21.92 16.31 -6.98
CA ARG A 191 23.24 16.13 -7.60
C ARG A 191 23.29 16.78 -8.99
N PRO A 192 24.35 17.54 -9.35
CA PRO A 192 24.57 17.96 -10.73
C PRO A 192 24.77 16.74 -11.63
N ASP A 193 24.11 16.71 -12.79
CA ASP A 193 24.14 15.54 -13.68
C ASP A 193 25.46 15.36 -14.42
N GLY A 194 26.27 16.41 -14.51
CA GLY A 194 27.49 16.40 -15.29
C GLY A 194 27.24 16.36 -16.80
N LYS A 195 26.00 16.57 -17.23
CA LYS A 195 25.58 16.62 -18.62
C LYS A 195 25.35 18.09 -19.03
N SER A 196 25.39 18.37 -20.32
CA SER A 196 24.79 19.61 -20.84
C SER A 196 23.31 19.52 -20.53
N GLY A 197 22.76 20.47 -19.79
CA GLY A 197 21.40 20.43 -19.27
C GLY A 197 20.35 20.11 -20.34
N LEU A 198 19.21 19.59 -19.89
CA LEU A 198 18.08 19.25 -20.74
C LEU A 198 17.63 20.46 -21.57
N PRO A 199 17.15 20.27 -22.81
CA PRO A 199 16.57 21.32 -23.61
C PRO A 199 15.51 22.09 -22.82
N ASN A 200 15.49 23.40 -22.92
CA ASN A 200 14.45 24.21 -22.30
C ASN A 200 13.11 23.90 -22.97
N THR A 201 12.16 23.32 -22.23
CA THR A 201 10.81 23.01 -22.72
C THR A 201 10.00 24.23 -23.12
N ASP A 202 10.33 25.44 -22.59
CA ASP A 202 9.64 26.68 -22.93
C ASP A 202 10.20 27.36 -24.20
N ARG A 203 11.34 26.90 -24.70
CA ARG A 203 12.01 27.46 -25.89
C ARG A 203 12.63 26.34 -26.71
N GLU A 204 11.95 25.91 -27.74
CA GLU A 204 12.41 24.89 -28.67
C GLU A 204 13.89 25.10 -29.09
N ASN A 205 14.69 24.05 -29.00
CA ASN A 205 16.08 23.96 -29.42
C ASN A 205 17.13 24.85 -28.70
N VAL A 206 16.91 25.25 -27.45
CA VAL A 206 17.97 25.84 -26.64
C VAL A 206 18.48 24.76 -25.68
N PRO A 207 19.66 24.16 -25.90
CA PRO A 207 20.23 23.19 -24.95
C PRO A 207 20.45 23.87 -23.61
N GLY A 208 20.03 23.22 -22.53
CA GLY A 208 20.27 23.67 -21.16
C GLY A 208 21.76 23.65 -20.83
N VAL A 209 22.11 24.24 -19.72
CA VAL A 209 23.45 24.23 -19.13
C VAL A 209 23.33 23.63 -17.72
N ASP A 210 24.23 22.72 -17.39
CA ASP A 210 24.30 22.10 -16.06
C ASP A 210 24.64 23.14 -14.98
N ASP A 211 24.49 22.80 -13.72
CA ASP A 211 24.72 23.69 -12.59
C ASP A 211 26.12 24.32 -12.61
N LEU A 212 26.17 25.64 -12.50
CA LEU A 212 27.41 26.38 -12.34
C LEU A 212 27.74 26.52 -10.85
N ILE A 213 28.79 25.88 -10.41
CA ILE A 213 29.23 25.91 -9.01
C ILE A 213 30.09 27.18 -8.78
N THR A 214 29.69 27.98 -7.81
CA THR A 214 30.35 29.25 -7.47
C THR A 214 30.58 29.42 -5.96
N THR A 215 30.99 30.63 -5.54
CA THR A 215 31.18 30.96 -4.13
C THR A 215 30.02 31.79 -3.59
N GLU A 216 29.78 31.72 -2.27
CA GLU A 216 28.80 32.56 -1.55
C GLU A 216 29.00 34.06 -1.87
N LYS A 217 30.25 34.51 -2.05
CA LYS A 217 30.58 35.88 -2.39
C LYS A 217 30.01 36.32 -3.72
N THR A 218 29.87 35.43 -4.70
CA THR A 218 29.24 35.73 -6.01
C THR A 218 27.80 36.12 -5.81
N PHE A 219 27.06 35.42 -4.90
CA PHE A 219 25.66 35.76 -4.63
C PHE A 219 25.54 37.09 -3.89
N VAL A 220 26.35 37.31 -2.85
CA VAL A 220 26.33 38.58 -2.10
C VAL A 220 26.55 39.76 -3.00
N ASP A 221 27.54 39.66 -3.89
CA ASP A 221 27.96 40.78 -4.72
C ASP A 221 27.04 41.02 -5.93
N ALA A 222 26.47 39.94 -6.50
CA ALA A 222 25.78 40.02 -7.80
C ALA A 222 24.30 39.58 -7.81
N PHE A 223 23.91 38.70 -6.90
CA PHE A 223 22.57 38.08 -6.89
C PHE A 223 21.88 38.16 -5.52
N PRO A 224 21.45 39.35 -5.06
CA PRO A 224 20.88 39.55 -3.72
C PRO A 224 19.54 38.82 -3.51
N ARG A 225 18.90 38.37 -4.58
CA ARG A 225 17.64 37.59 -4.52
C ARG A 225 17.85 36.07 -4.63
N ALA A 226 19.09 35.61 -4.47
CA ALA A 226 19.36 34.19 -4.39
C ALA A 226 18.73 33.60 -3.13
N SER A 227 18.28 32.38 -3.23
CA SER A 227 17.76 31.63 -2.09
C SER A 227 18.93 31.07 -1.26
N ALA A 228 18.91 31.32 0.05
CA ALA A 228 19.75 30.58 0.97
C ALA A 228 19.02 29.26 1.32
N VAL A 229 19.74 28.17 1.23
CA VAL A 229 19.20 26.81 1.44
C VAL A 229 19.97 26.16 2.57
N VAL A 230 19.24 25.56 3.50
CA VAL A 230 19.78 24.72 4.57
C VAL A 230 19.05 23.39 4.52
N VAL A 231 19.78 22.33 4.29
CA VAL A 231 19.26 20.96 4.26
C VAL A 231 19.72 20.24 5.51
N LEU A 232 18.78 19.65 6.22
CA LEU A 232 18.95 18.94 7.49
C LEU A 232 18.68 17.45 7.23
N PRO A 233 19.71 16.64 6.96
CA PRO A 233 19.55 15.20 6.86
C PRO A 233 19.07 14.63 8.19
N LEU A 234 18.12 13.73 8.19
CA LEU A 234 17.63 13.07 9.40
C LEU A 234 18.69 12.07 9.90
N ASP A 235 19.00 12.13 11.20
CA ASP A 235 19.83 11.11 11.86
C ASP A 235 18.93 9.92 12.27
N PRO A 236 19.11 8.74 11.64
CA PRO A 236 18.31 7.56 11.96
C PRO A 236 18.48 7.04 13.39
N GLU A 237 19.59 7.41 14.06
CA GLU A 237 19.85 6.99 15.44
C GLU A 237 19.20 7.93 16.45
N ALA A 238 19.10 9.21 16.15
CA ALA A 238 18.47 10.23 16.99
C ALA A 238 16.93 10.27 16.81
N ALA A 239 16.43 9.82 15.66
CA ALA A 239 15.00 9.74 15.38
C ALA A 239 14.31 8.67 16.26
N THR A 240 13.42 9.10 17.14
CA THR A 240 12.64 8.22 18.02
C THR A 240 11.15 8.49 17.86
N LEU A 241 10.30 7.56 18.34
CA LEU A 241 8.84 7.73 18.36
C LEU A 241 8.37 8.96 19.17
N GLU A 242 9.25 9.59 19.92
CA GLU A 242 8.95 10.79 20.71
C GLU A 242 9.60 12.05 20.16
N SER A 243 10.81 11.95 19.58
CA SER A 243 11.54 13.10 19.02
C SER A 243 11.05 13.49 17.64
N LEU A 244 10.77 12.54 16.75
CA LEU A 244 10.36 12.82 15.38
C LEU A 244 9.04 13.60 15.29
N PRO A 245 7.95 13.27 16.01
CA PRO A 245 6.72 14.06 15.98
C PRO A 245 6.89 15.48 16.55
N ARG A 246 7.83 15.66 17.51
CA ARG A 246 8.16 17.00 18.03
C ARG A 246 8.90 17.82 16.99
N ALA A 247 9.85 17.22 16.30
CA ALA A 247 10.56 17.86 15.20
C ALA A 247 9.60 18.28 14.07
N ALA A 248 8.71 17.39 13.62
CA ALA A 248 7.70 17.69 12.61
C ALA A 248 6.76 18.83 13.03
N SER A 249 6.27 18.82 14.27
CA SER A 249 5.44 19.92 14.77
C SER A 249 6.19 21.25 14.88
N ALA A 250 7.47 21.21 15.23
CA ALA A 250 8.32 22.39 15.26
C ALA A 250 8.58 22.95 13.86
N THR A 251 8.75 22.06 12.86
CA THR A 251 8.92 22.42 11.44
C THR A 251 7.66 23.10 10.90
N THR A 252 6.48 22.55 11.15
CA THR A 252 5.18 23.14 10.77
C THR A 252 5.01 24.54 11.40
N THR A 253 5.28 24.65 12.71
CA THR A 253 5.20 25.94 13.42
C THR A 253 6.19 26.98 12.85
N LEU A 254 7.41 26.55 12.49
CA LEU A 254 8.40 27.41 11.86
C LEU A 254 7.90 27.97 10.52
N GLY A 255 7.27 27.17 9.68
CA GLY A 255 6.66 27.59 8.43
C GLY A 255 5.50 28.56 8.63
N GLU A 256 4.63 28.31 9.62
CA GLU A 256 3.52 29.21 9.95
C GLU A 256 4.01 30.57 10.48
N GLU A 257 5.06 30.60 11.31
CA GLU A 257 5.64 31.82 11.87
C GLU A 257 6.44 32.64 10.82
N ASN A 258 6.96 31.96 9.79
CA ASN A 258 7.79 32.58 8.75
C ASN A 258 7.26 32.25 7.34
N PRO A 259 6.21 32.92 6.86
CA PRO A 259 5.58 32.63 5.56
C PRO A 259 6.49 32.84 4.33
N ALA A 260 7.63 33.50 4.49
CA ALA A 260 8.63 33.66 3.44
C ALA A 260 9.66 32.50 3.39
N LEU A 261 9.65 31.65 4.42
CA LEU A 261 10.49 30.47 4.49
C LEU A 261 9.76 29.31 3.81
N GLU A 262 10.33 28.80 2.74
CA GLU A 262 9.86 27.54 2.15
C GLU A 262 10.43 26.37 2.95
N VAL A 263 9.54 25.53 3.44
CA VAL A 263 9.89 24.36 4.24
C VAL A 263 9.48 23.11 3.47
N GLY A 264 10.44 22.29 3.14
CA GLY A 264 10.15 20.96 2.55
C GLY A 264 9.55 20.01 3.60
N GLU A 265 8.45 19.37 3.25
CA GLU A 265 7.56 18.64 4.19
C GLU A 265 8.02 17.22 4.57
N SER A 266 9.22 16.76 4.22
CA SER A 266 9.67 15.38 4.40
C SER A 266 9.49 14.80 5.82
N ALA A 267 9.72 15.58 6.86
CA ALA A 267 9.54 15.12 8.26
C ALA A 267 8.05 14.89 8.62
N GLY A 268 7.12 15.67 8.02
CA GLY A 268 5.66 15.52 8.21
C GLY A 268 5.18 14.20 7.60
N GLU A 269 5.51 13.91 6.38
CA GLU A 269 5.13 12.68 5.67
C GLU A 269 5.62 11.42 6.38
N LEU A 270 6.88 11.44 6.87
CA LEU A 270 7.42 10.33 7.67
C LEU A 270 6.62 10.11 8.97
N VAL A 271 6.23 11.19 9.65
CA VAL A 271 5.41 11.09 10.87
C VAL A 271 4.03 10.52 10.57
N ASP A 272 3.40 10.96 9.49
CA ASP A 272 2.08 10.48 9.08
C ASP A 272 2.12 9.01 8.66
N GLY A 273 3.14 8.59 7.93
CA GLY A 273 3.37 7.18 7.58
C GLY A 273 3.56 6.28 8.81
N VAL A 274 4.38 6.72 9.77
CA VAL A 274 4.58 6.01 11.04
C VAL A 274 3.30 5.98 11.87
N ALA A 275 2.53 7.08 11.94
CA ALA A 275 1.27 7.17 12.67
C ALA A 275 0.21 6.23 12.08
N ALA A 276 0.07 6.18 10.76
CA ALA A 276 -0.81 5.24 10.08
C ALA A 276 -0.47 3.78 10.41
N GLY A 277 0.83 3.44 10.41
CA GLY A 277 1.30 2.12 10.85
C GLY A 277 1.03 1.82 12.32
N GLN A 278 1.12 2.82 13.22
CA GLN A 278 0.75 2.68 14.63
C GLN A 278 -0.74 2.40 14.81
N ASP A 279 -1.60 3.07 14.04
CA ASP A 279 -3.04 2.81 14.05
C ASP A 279 -3.36 1.38 13.62
N GLN A 280 -2.68 0.85 12.61
CA GLN A 280 -2.79 -0.57 12.24
C GLN A 280 -2.32 -1.48 13.38
N THR A 281 -1.16 -1.20 13.98
CA THR A 281 -0.61 -1.97 15.10
C THR A 281 -1.57 -2.00 16.28
N ALA A 282 -2.19 -0.86 16.61
CA ALA A 282 -3.16 -0.73 17.69
C ALA A 282 -4.43 -1.59 17.48
N VAL A 283 -4.74 -1.96 16.24
CA VAL A 283 -5.86 -2.83 15.89
C VAL A 283 -5.42 -4.30 15.83
N ILE A 284 -4.37 -4.62 15.06
CA ILE A 284 -4.01 -5.99 14.69
C ILE A 284 -3.40 -6.77 15.86
N VAL A 285 -2.48 -6.18 16.64
CA VAL A 285 -1.81 -6.90 17.74
C VAL A 285 -2.78 -7.26 18.87
N PRO A 286 -3.64 -6.34 19.38
CA PRO A 286 -4.69 -6.71 20.33
C PRO A 286 -5.67 -7.72 19.77
N PHE A 287 -6.01 -7.66 18.48
CA PHE A 287 -6.88 -8.61 17.82
C PHE A 287 -6.44 -10.07 18.06
N VAL A 288 -5.19 -10.38 17.73
CA VAL A 288 -4.67 -11.74 17.91
C VAL A 288 -4.59 -12.10 19.39
N MET A 289 -4.10 -11.20 20.23
CA MET A 289 -3.87 -11.47 21.65
C MET A 289 -5.16 -11.58 22.47
N VAL A 290 -6.20 -10.82 22.16
CA VAL A 290 -7.52 -10.90 22.83
C VAL A 290 -8.18 -12.23 22.55
N GLN A 291 -8.11 -12.76 21.34
CA GLN A 291 -8.65 -14.08 21.01
C GLN A 291 -8.01 -15.19 21.85
N LEU A 292 -6.67 -15.17 21.94
CA LEU A 292 -5.92 -16.14 22.74
C LEU A 292 -6.16 -15.96 24.24
N ALA A 293 -6.29 -14.71 24.71
CA ALA A 293 -6.63 -14.40 26.09
C ALA A 293 -8.03 -14.90 26.46
N LEU A 294 -9.05 -14.70 25.60
CA LEU A 294 -10.41 -15.23 25.80
C LEU A 294 -10.42 -16.75 25.89
N LEU A 295 -9.72 -17.45 24.99
CA LEU A 295 -9.57 -18.91 25.08
C LEU A 295 -8.89 -19.32 26.37
N SER A 296 -7.81 -18.61 26.77
CA SER A 296 -7.06 -18.92 27.99
C SER A 296 -7.92 -18.74 29.26
N VAL A 297 -8.71 -17.66 29.33
CA VAL A 297 -9.66 -17.42 30.42
C VAL A 297 -10.78 -18.50 30.44
N LEU A 298 -11.29 -18.88 29.28
CA LEU A 298 -12.24 -19.99 29.15
C LEU A 298 -11.64 -21.29 29.69
N VAL A 299 -10.42 -21.61 29.30
CA VAL A 299 -9.69 -22.79 29.76
C VAL A 299 -9.47 -22.74 31.29
N LEU A 300 -9.03 -21.55 31.80
CA LEU A 300 -8.85 -21.33 33.24
C LEU A 300 -10.17 -21.58 33.99
N PHE A 301 -11.29 -21.05 33.51
CA PHE A 301 -12.61 -21.29 34.08
C PHE A 301 -12.97 -22.79 34.08
N LEU A 302 -12.76 -23.51 32.97
CA LEU A 302 -13.08 -24.94 32.86
C LEU A 302 -12.20 -25.81 33.75
N VAL A 303 -10.89 -25.51 33.86
CA VAL A 303 -9.94 -26.20 34.72
C VAL A 303 -10.25 -25.92 36.20
N ALA A 304 -10.53 -24.67 36.56
CA ALA A 304 -10.94 -24.28 37.90
C ALA A 304 -12.24 -25.00 38.29
N ARG A 305 -13.24 -25.07 37.39
CA ARG A 305 -14.48 -25.77 37.61
C ARG A 305 -14.25 -27.28 37.83
N ALA A 306 -13.37 -27.90 37.05
CA ALA A 306 -12.99 -29.30 37.26
C ALA A 306 -12.32 -29.54 38.63
N ALA A 307 -11.47 -28.60 39.04
CA ALA A 307 -10.81 -28.63 40.34
C ALA A 307 -11.82 -28.45 41.52
N VAL A 308 -12.79 -27.57 41.35
CA VAL A 308 -13.86 -27.33 42.32
C VAL A 308 -14.77 -28.55 42.45
N ASP A 309 -15.18 -29.18 41.33
CA ASP A 309 -16.03 -30.39 41.33
C ASP A 309 -15.39 -31.52 42.13
N GLN A 310 -14.06 -31.70 42.04
CA GLN A 310 -13.34 -32.72 42.83
C GLN A 310 -13.28 -32.41 44.34
N ARG A 311 -13.44 -31.16 44.75
CA ARG A 311 -13.38 -30.68 46.14
C ARG A 311 -14.77 -30.60 46.81
N ARG A 312 -15.86 -30.98 46.10
CA ARG A 312 -17.22 -30.90 46.64
C ARG A 312 -17.35 -31.63 47.96
N HIS A 313 -16.81 -32.87 48.11
CA HIS A 313 -16.85 -33.65 49.33
C HIS A 313 -16.04 -33.00 50.50
N GLU A 314 -14.92 -32.37 50.20
CA GLU A 314 -14.10 -31.68 51.21
C GLU A 314 -14.82 -30.43 51.73
N VAL A 315 -15.48 -29.67 50.84
CA VAL A 315 -16.33 -28.54 51.22
C VAL A 315 -17.50 -29.00 52.08
N ALA A 316 -18.11 -30.11 51.72
CA ALA A 316 -19.18 -30.73 52.54
C ALA A 316 -18.68 -31.10 53.92
N LEU A 317 -17.54 -31.81 54.02
CA LEU A 317 -16.94 -32.22 55.30
C LEU A 317 -16.52 -31.02 56.17
N ALA A 318 -15.97 -29.96 55.54
CA ALA A 318 -15.62 -28.73 56.25
C ALA A 318 -16.87 -28.08 56.85
N ARG A 319 -17.98 -28.04 56.11
CA ARG A 319 -19.24 -27.51 56.60
C ARG A 319 -19.85 -28.37 57.69
N LEU A 320 -19.79 -29.70 57.61
CA LEU A 320 -20.22 -30.62 58.67
C LEU A 320 -19.40 -30.45 59.92
N ARG A 321 -18.12 -30.12 59.85
CA ARG A 321 -17.25 -29.83 60.98
C ARG A 321 -17.48 -28.42 61.58
N GLY A 322 -18.52 -27.68 61.17
CA GLY A 322 -18.91 -26.39 61.76
C GLY A 322 -18.31 -25.17 61.12
N HIS A 323 -17.60 -25.29 59.96
CA HIS A 323 -17.12 -24.13 59.24
C HIS A 323 -18.29 -23.38 58.63
N SER A 324 -18.31 -22.05 58.86
CA SER A 324 -19.30 -21.19 58.26
C SER A 324 -19.16 -21.12 56.71
N ARG A 325 -20.21 -20.73 56.00
CA ARG A 325 -20.15 -20.50 54.54
C ARG A 325 -18.98 -19.60 54.12
N ARG A 326 -18.65 -18.58 54.94
CA ARG A 326 -17.51 -17.68 54.70
C ARG A 326 -16.18 -18.42 54.90
N GLY A 327 -16.05 -19.25 55.95
CA GLY A 327 -14.86 -20.04 56.19
C GLY A 327 -14.58 -21.08 55.09
N ALA A 328 -15.60 -21.84 54.67
CA ALA A 328 -15.50 -22.76 53.53
C ALA A 328 -15.16 -22.07 52.20
N ARG A 329 -15.75 -20.86 51.97
CA ARG A 329 -15.43 -20.04 50.83
C ARG A 329 -13.96 -19.61 50.83
N ARG A 330 -13.48 -19.09 52.01
CA ARG A 330 -12.10 -18.61 52.13
C ARG A 330 -11.12 -19.76 51.89
N LEU A 331 -11.37 -20.95 52.43
CA LEU A 331 -10.55 -22.14 52.23
C LEU A 331 -10.44 -22.51 50.75
N LEU A 332 -11.59 -22.68 50.07
CA LEU A 332 -11.63 -23.08 48.68
C LEU A 332 -11.00 -22.06 47.75
N LEU A 333 -11.32 -20.76 47.96
CA LEU A 333 -10.77 -19.68 47.10
C LEU A 333 -9.27 -19.50 47.30
N THR A 334 -8.74 -19.54 48.53
CA THR A 334 -7.31 -19.43 48.77
C THR A 334 -6.52 -20.54 48.08
N GLU A 335 -7.02 -21.77 48.08
CA GLU A 335 -6.36 -22.90 47.40
C GLU A 335 -6.39 -22.81 45.89
N LEU A 336 -7.40 -22.13 45.28
CA LEU A 336 -7.50 -21.97 43.82
C LEU A 336 -6.83 -20.70 43.32
N VAL A 337 -6.92 -19.61 44.09
CA VAL A 337 -6.35 -18.32 43.69
C VAL A 337 -4.83 -18.28 43.87
N THR A 338 -4.30 -19.02 44.88
CA THR A 338 -2.83 -19.00 45.06
C THR A 338 -2.03 -19.49 43.84
N PRO A 339 -2.37 -20.64 43.17
CA PRO A 339 -1.67 -21.02 41.92
C PRO A 339 -1.82 -19.97 40.82
N VAL A 340 -3.01 -19.32 40.74
CA VAL A 340 -3.25 -18.24 39.74
C VAL A 340 -2.33 -17.07 40.00
N LEU A 341 -2.20 -16.63 41.27
CA LEU A 341 -1.29 -15.56 41.65
C LEU A 341 0.20 -15.89 41.39
N LEU A 342 0.56 -17.17 41.60
CA LEU A 342 1.91 -17.65 41.31
C LEU A 342 2.19 -17.78 39.80
N GLY A 343 1.16 -17.96 38.99
CA GLY A 343 1.24 -18.00 37.53
C GLY A 343 1.53 -16.63 36.92
N LEU A 344 1.04 -15.54 37.51
CA LEU A 344 1.18 -14.19 36.94
C LEU A 344 2.65 -13.74 36.70
N PRO A 345 3.55 -13.80 37.71
CA PRO A 345 4.95 -13.42 37.49
C PRO A 345 5.64 -14.34 36.48
N LEU A 346 5.27 -15.62 36.45
CA LEU A 346 5.75 -16.53 35.41
C LEU A 346 5.29 -16.07 34.02
N GLY A 347 4.02 -15.64 33.92
CA GLY A 347 3.47 -15.09 32.68
C GLY A 347 4.16 -13.83 32.21
N VAL A 348 4.50 -12.92 33.12
CA VAL A 348 5.29 -11.72 32.78
C VAL A 348 6.67 -12.11 32.24
N LEU A 349 7.37 -13.01 32.92
CA LEU A 349 8.69 -13.46 32.46
C LEU A 349 8.63 -14.17 31.09
N THR A 350 7.60 -15.00 30.88
CA THR A 350 7.41 -15.66 29.57
C THR A 350 7.05 -14.66 28.47
N ALA A 351 6.25 -13.62 28.78
CA ALA A 351 5.91 -12.56 27.83
C ALA A 351 7.15 -11.79 27.37
N LEU A 352 7.97 -11.35 28.32
CA LEU A 352 9.20 -10.62 28.01
C LEU A 352 10.19 -11.50 27.23
N GLY A 353 10.38 -12.77 27.66
CA GLY A 353 11.21 -13.72 26.93
C GLY A 353 10.69 -14.00 25.51
N LEU A 354 9.37 -14.16 25.36
CA LEU A 354 8.73 -14.37 24.05
C LEU A 354 8.87 -13.11 23.17
N ALA A 355 8.68 -11.93 23.74
CA ALA A 355 8.85 -10.67 23.00
C ALA A 355 10.28 -10.52 22.45
N VAL A 356 11.30 -10.86 23.24
CA VAL A 356 12.71 -10.85 22.76
C VAL A 356 12.89 -11.85 21.61
N VAL A 357 12.36 -13.08 21.73
CA VAL A 357 12.52 -14.12 20.70
C VAL A 357 11.77 -13.73 19.42
N VAL A 358 10.49 -13.35 19.53
CA VAL A 358 9.67 -13.01 18.37
C VAL A 358 10.24 -11.79 17.64
N ARG A 359 10.65 -10.78 18.39
CA ARG A 359 11.34 -9.61 17.83
C ARG A 359 12.58 -10.02 17.03
N SER A 360 13.47 -10.84 17.59
CA SER A 360 14.71 -11.24 16.90
C SER A 360 14.50 -12.12 15.67
N LEU A 361 13.29 -12.71 15.51
CA LEU A 361 12.94 -13.56 14.37
C LEU A 361 12.16 -12.81 13.28
N MET A 362 11.39 -11.78 13.64
CA MET A 362 10.40 -11.14 12.76
C MET A 362 10.72 -9.68 12.44
N LEU A 363 11.41 -8.97 13.32
CA LEU A 363 11.68 -7.54 13.18
C LEU A 363 13.16 -7.29 12.84
N PRO A 364 13.49 -6.11 12.27
CA PRO A 364 14.87 -5.70 12.01
C PRO A 364 15.78 -5.83 13.24
N ALA A 365 17.05 -6.05 13.02
CA ALA A 365 18.07 -6.05 14.08
C ALA A 365 18.23 -4.63 14.68
N ASP A 366 18.82 -4.55 15.86
CA ASP A 366 19.26 -3.31 16.53
C ASP A 366 18.15 -2.34 17.01
N LEU A 367 16.92 -2.85 17.20
CA LEU A 367 15.87 -2.06 17.82
C LEU A 367 16.06 -1.96 19.34
N PRO A 368 15.76 -0.85 20.01
CA PRO A 368 15.76 -0.76 21.47
C PRO A 368 14.66 -1.63 22.08
N PHE A 369 14.93 -2.29 23.23
CA PHE A 369 13.91 -3.07 23.94
C PHE A 369 13.27 -2.22 25.03
N GLU A 370 12.03 -1.82 24.81
CA GLU A 370 11.28 -0.99 25.75
C GLU A 370 10.06 -1.72 26.28
N VAL A 371 9.76 -1.50 27.56
CA VAL A 371 8.55 -1.98 28.20
C VAL A 371 7.66 -0.77 28.51
N PRO A 372 6.59 -0.55 27.73
CA PRO A 372 5.75 0.63 27.94
C PRO A 372 4.97 0.53 29.26
N LEU A 373 4.79 1.66 29.92
CA LEU A 373 4.00 1.75 31.17
C LEU A 373 2.55 1.29 30.97
N GLY A 374 2.04 1.32 29.76
CA GLY A 374 0.74 0.78 29.34
C GLY A 374 0.55 -0.73 29.62
N VAL A 375 1.60 -1.49 29.93
CA VAL A 375 1.52 -2.91 30.35
C VAL A 375 0.76 -3.08 31.69
N LEU A 376 0.85 -2.11 32.60
CA LEU A 376 0.27 -2.22 33.96
C LEU A 376 -1.27 -2.37 33.96
N PRO A 377 -2.07 -1.57 33.24
CA PRO A 377 -3.53 -1.76 33.20
C PRO A 377 -3.94 -3.10 32.57
N TRP A 378 -3.22 -3.57 31.57
CA TRP A 378 -3.47 -4.87 30.94
C TRP A 378 -3.19 -6.02 31.91
N LEU A 379 -2.08 -5.97 32.65
CA LEU A 379 -1.74 -6.97 33.67
C LEU A 379 -2.77 -6.99 34.82
N LEU A 380 -3.23 -5.81 35.27
CA LEU A 380 -4.27 -5.69 36.26
C LEU A 380 -5.60 -6.27 35.76
N GLY A 381 -5.96 -5.99 34.51
CA GLY A 381 -7.12 -6.59 33.85
C GLY A 381 -7.03 -8.12 33.80
N ALA A 382 -5.88 -8.67 33.42
CA ALA A 382 -5.64 -10.12 33.40
C ALA A 382 -5.77 -10.76 34.79
N LEU A 383 -5.24 -10.11 35.82
CA LEU A 383 -5.39 -10.53 37.22
C LEU A 383 -6.86 -10.57 37.64
N LEU A 384 -7.58 -9.48 37.41
CA LEU A 384 -9.01 -9.36 37.78
C LEU A 384 -9.85 -10.43 37.05
N LEU A 385 -9.60 -10.59 35.74
CA LEU A 385 -10.32 -11.55 34.91
C LEU A 385 -10.04 -13.00 35.35
N SER A 386 -8.80 -13.34 35.67
CA SER A 386 -8.39 -14.64 36.18
C SER A 386 -9.02 -14.96 37.54
N VAL A 387 -9.01 -14.03 38.48
CA VAL A 387 -9.65 -14.17 39.78
C VAL A 387 -11.17 -14.29 39.65
N LEU A 388 -11.78 -13.51 38.77
CA LEU A 388 -13.22 -13.59 38.46
C LEU A 388 -13.60 -14.93 37.87
N ALA A 389 -12.82 -15.49 36.92
CA ALA A 389 -13.04 -16.81 36.35
C ALA A 389 -13.03 -17.88 37.40
N VAL A 390 -12.07 -17.90 38.33
CA VAL A 390 -11.98 -18.83 39.44
C VAL A 390 -13.18 -18.65 40.41
N TYR A 391 -13.54 -17.42 40.72
CA TYR A 391 -14.69 -17.13 41.59
C TYR A 391 -16.02 -17.65 40.98
N LEU A 392 -16.23 -17.36 39.69
CA LEU A 392 -17.43 -17.83 38.97
C LEU A 392 -17.47 -19.38 38.90
N ALA A 393 -16.33 -20.03 38.70
CA ALA A 393 -16.22 -21.50 38.74
C ALA A 393 -16.58 -22.07 40.11
N ALA A 394 -16.21 -21.43 41.22
CA ALA A 394 -16.45 -21.86 42.58
C ALA A 394 -17.88 -21.56 43.08
N ARG A 395 -18.53 -20.50 42.55
CA ARG A 395 -19.85 -20.02 43.02
C ARG A 395 -20.94 -21.04 43.16
N PRO A 396 -21.16 -22.00 42.21
CA PRO A 396 -22.22 -23.03 42.37
C PRO A 396 -22.04 -23.89 43.62
N VAL A 397 -20.82 -24.46 43.79
CA VAL A 397 -20.52 -25.35 44.95
C VAL A 397 -20.63 -24.62 46.30
N LEU A 398 -20.29 -23.33 46.32
CA LEU A 398 -20.41 -22.52 47.54
C LEU A 398 -21.85 -22.20 47.93
N ARG A 399 -22.79 -22.22 46.98
CA ARG A 399 -24.22 -21.96 47.22
C ARG A 399 -25.05 -23.22 47.48
N GLU A 400 -24.55 -24.40 47.09
CA GLU A 400 -25.25 -25.66 47.26
C GLU A 400 -25.48 -26.03 48.76
N PRO A 401 -26.63 -26.58 49.10
CA PRO A 401 -26.87 -27.15 50.45
C PRO A 401 -25.94 -28.33 50.74
N VAL A 402 -25.61 -28.57 52.01
CA VAL A 402 -24.71 -29.67 52.43
C VAL A 402 -25.22 -31.05 52.04
N GLY A 403 -26.55 -31.22 52.06
CA GLY A 403 -27.19 -32.49 51.67
C GLY A 403 -26.95 -32.85 50.19
N ASP A 404 -26.95 -31.86 49.33
CA ASP A 404 -26.71 -32.05 47.87
C ASP A 404 -25.22 -32.18 47.54
N LEU A 405 -24.33 -31.59 48.33
CA LEU A 405 -22.87 -31.78 48.23
C LEU A 405 -22.43 -33.22 48.57
N LEU A 406 -23.17 -33.93 49.38
CA LEU A 406 -22.87 -35.31 49.74
C LEU A 406 -23.46 -36.35 48.79
N ARG A 407 -24.41 -36.00 47.97
CA ARG A 407 -24.98 -36.90 46.95
C ARG A 407 -24.04 -37.06 45.79
N SER A 408 -23.78 -38.29 45.38
CA SER A 408 -22.92 -38.61 44.23
C SER A 408 -23.52 -38.21 42.87
N VAL A 409 -24.83 -37.94 42.85
CA VAL A 409 -25.58 -37.47 41.68
C VAL A 409 -26.38 -36.23 42.09
N SER A 410 -26.10 -35.09 41.49
CA SER A 410 -26.82 -33.81 41.71
C SER A 410 -28.11 -33.77 40.89
N PRO A 411 -29.31 -33.79 41.46
CA PRO A 411 -30.56 -33.68 40.71
C PRO A 411 -30.85 -32.25 40.16
N GLY A 412 -30.13 -31.23 40.56
CA GLY A 412 -30.54 -29.84 40.38
C GLY A 412 -29.58 -28.90 39.65
N ALA A 413 -28.45 -29.37 39.12
CA ALA A 413 -27.46 -28.47 38.50
C ALA A 413 -27.86 -27.90 37.11
N ALA A 414 -29.00 -28.33 36.56
CA ALA A 414 -29.45 -27.91 35.23
C ALA A 414 -29.91 -26.44 35.14
N GLY A 415 -30.57 -25.93 36.20
CA GLY A 415 -31.18 -24.59 36.13
C GLY A 415 -30.19 -23.40 36.16
N GLY A 416 -29.18 -23.48 37.03
CA GLY A 416 -28.19 -22.35 37.16
C GLY A 416 -27.17 -22.26 36.01
N SER A 417 -26.88 -23.38 35.37
CA SER A 417 -25.99 -23.39 34.21
C SER A 417 -26.70 -22.93 32.94
N VAL A 418 -28.02 -23.10 32.83
CA VAL A 418 -28.80 -22.63 31.69
C VAL A 418 -28.74 -21.09 31.57
N VAL A 419 -28.88 -20.37 32.68
CA VAL A 419 -28.86 -18.90 32.66
C VAL A 419 -27.49 -18.35 32.24
N VAL A 420 -26.40 -18.90 32.81
CA VAL A 420 -25.03 -18.43 32.45
C VAL A 420 -24.73 -18.74 30.98
N ASP A 421 -25.03 -19.94 30.52
CA ASP A 421 -24.78 -20.36 29.15
C ASP A 421 -25.67 -19.57 28.17
N THR A 422 -26.92 -19.26 28.52
CA THR A 422 -27.83 -18.44 27.73
C THR A 422 -27.29 -16.99 27.65
N VAL A 423 -26.81 -16.44 28.76
CA VAL A 423 -26.18 -15.09 28.79
C VAL A 423 -24.93 -15.06 27.90
N VAL A 424 -24.09 -16.11 27.97
CA VAL A 424 -22.88 -16.18 27.10
C VAL A 424 -23.28 -16.27 25.64
N VAL A 425 -24.25 -17.11 25.28
CA VAL A 425 -24.75 -17.27 23.90
C VAL A 425 -25.39 -15.96 23.38
N VAL A 426 -26.19 -15.30 24.23
CA VAL A 426 -26.84 -14.02 23.87
C VAL A 426 -25.81 -12.93 23.70
N LEU A 427 -24.85 -12.78 24.63
CA LEU A 427 -23.80 -11.75 24.51
C LEU A 427 -22.90 -11.99 23.28
N ALA A 428 -22.52 -13.26 23.03
CA ALA A 428 -21.73 -13.58 21.85
C ALA A 428 -22.53 -13.44 20.55
N GLY A 429 -23.83 -13.79 20.56
CA GLY A 429 -24.72 -13.58 19.43
C GLY A 429 -24.99 -12.09 19.14
N LEU A 430 -25.17 -11.27 20.18
CA LEU A 430 -25.30 -9.83 20.04
C LEU A 430 -24.00 -9.17 19.55
N GLY A 431 -22.84 -9.66 20.03
CA GLY A 431 -21.54 -9.23 19.51
C GLY A 431 -21.39 -9.54 18.03
N ALA A 432 -21.70 -10.78 17.62
CA ALA A 432 -21.63 -11.18 16.21
C ALA A 432 -22.64 -10.43 15.32
N LEU A 433 -23.84 -10.15 15.84
CA LEU A 433 -24.86 -9.39 15.11
C LEU A 433 -24.49 -7.91 15.00
N GLY A 434 -23.96 -7.30 16.08
CA GLY A 434 -23.52 -5.92 16.06
C GLY A 434 -22.39 -5.65 15.04
N LEU A 435 -21.58 -6.66 14.80
CA LEU A 435 -20.55 -6.68 13.76
C LEU A 435 -21.12 -6.85 12.37
N ALA A 436 -21.99 -7.82 12.16
CA ALA A 436 -22.62 -8.07 10.86
C ALA A 436 -23.49 -6.88 10.39
N THR A 437 -23.93 -6.03 11.32
CA THR A 437 -24.74 -4.83 11.03
C THR A 437 -23.90 -3.53 10.99
N GLY A 438 -22.57 -3.61 11.17
CA GLY A 438 -21.69 -2.42 11.23
C GLY A 438 -21.86 -1.56 12.50
N ALA A 439 -22.73 -1.96 13.44
CA ALA A 439 -22.98 -1.24 14.68
C ALA A 439 -21.79 -1.32 15.68
N LEU A 440 -20.90 -2.27 15.49
CA LEU A 440 -19.64 -2.43 16.21
C LEU A 440 -18.50 -2.33 15.19
N SER A 441 -17.92 -1.15 15.05
CA SER A 441 -16.70 -0.92 14.27
C SER A 441 -15.46 -0.88 15.19
N GLY A 442 -14.27 -1.06 14.59
CA GLY A 442 -13.00 -0.97 15.30
C GLY A 442 -12.57 -2.24 16.06
N PRO A 443 -11.66 -2.15 17.05
CA PRO A 443 -10.99 -3.31 17.70
C PRO A 443 -11.93 -4.31 18.35
N GLY A 444 -13.17 -3.91 18.69
CA GLY A 444 -14.20 -4.81 19.25
C GLY A 444 -14.74 -5.83 18.24
N ALA A 445 -14.73 -5.47 16.96
CA ALA A 445 -15.13 -6.32 15.84
C ALA A 445 -14.30 -7.59 15.75
N LEU A 446 -13.07 -7.47 16.14
CA LEU A 446 -12.05 -8.48 15.94
C LEU A 446 -12.18 -9.69 16.89
N ALA A 447 -12.93 -9.57 17.96
CA ALA A 447 -13.24 -10.69 18.86
C ALA A 447 -14.35 -11.63 18.32
N ALA A 448 -15.02 -11.26 17.20
CA ALA A 448 -16.17 -11.99 16.66
C ALA A 448 -15.94 -13.47 16.38
N PRO A 449 -14.86 -13.89 15.69
CA PRO A 449 -14.66 -15.31 15.39
C PRO A 449 -14.59 -16.14 16.67
N THR A 450 -13.89 -15.64 17.69
CA THR A 450 -13.75 -16.32 18.99
C THR A 450 -15.04 -16.31 19.79
N LEU A 451 -15.77 -15.21 19.82
CA LEU A 451 -17.06 -15.10 20.49
C LEU A 451 -18.11 -15.99 19.83
N LEU A 452 -18.15 -16.03 18.51
CA LEU A 452 -19.00 -16.95 17.74
C LEU A 452 -18.66 -18.41 18.06
N ALA A 453 -17.37 -18.74 18.08
CA ALA A 453 -16.92 -20.10 18.41
C ALA A 453 -17.27 -20.51 19.87
N ILE A 454 -17.17 -19.57 20.80
CA ILE A 454 -17.62 -19.80 22.20
C ILE A 454 -19.14 -20.05 22.21
N ALA A 455 -19.93 -19.22 21.55
CA ALA A 455 -21.38 -19.38 21.50
C ALA A 455 -21.80 -20.72 20.88
N VAL A 456 -21.25 -21.01 19.69
CA VAL A 456 -21.52 -22.28 18.97
C VAL A 456 -21.02 -23.47 19.77
N GLY A 457 -19.83 -23.38 20.39
CA GLY A 457 -19.27 -24.44 21.24
C GLY A 457 -20.14 -24.70 22.48
N VAL A 458 -20.62 -23.66 23.16
CA VAL A 458 -21.56 -23.83 24.33
C VAL A 458 -22.90 -24.40 23.88
N LEU A 459 -23.45 -23.92 22.75
CA LEU A 459 -24.70 -24.49 22.21
C LEU A 459 -24.54 -25.95 21.80
N ALA A 460 -23.44 -26.27 21.11
CA ALA A 460 -23.10 -27.64 20.75
C ALA A 460 -22.90 -28.55 21.98
N ALA A 461 -22.26 -28.03 23.03
CA ALA A 461 -22.13 -28.78 24.30
C ALA A 461 -23.46 -29.11 24.95
N ARG A 462 -24.55 -28.46 24.57
CA ARG A 462 -25.91 -28.82 24.97
C ARG A 462 -26.63 -29.73 24.01
N LEU A 463 -26.52 -29.46 22.71
CA LEU A 463 -27.26 -30.23 21.69
C LEU A 463 -26.61 -31.59 21.40
N VAL A 464 -25.27 -31.67 21.30
CA VAL A 464 -24.54 -32.90 20.97
C VAL A 464 -24.81 -34.04 21.95
N PRO A 465 -24.87 -33.83 23.28
CA PRO A 465 -25.27 -34.90 24.22
C PRO A 465 -26.69 -35.45 23.99
N HIS A 466 -27.64 -34.60 23.60
CA HIS A 466 -29.01 -35.07 23.30
C HIS A 466 -29.03 -35.90 22.01
N LEU A 467 -28.34 -35.42 20.96
CA LEU A 467 -28.18 -36.13 19.69
C LEU A 467 -27.43 -37.45 19.88
N ALA A 468 -26.36 -37.46 20.71
CA ALA A 468 -25.62 -38.67 21.06
C ALA A 468 -26.48 -39.69 21.82
N SER A 469 -27.36 -39.24 22.71
CA SER A 469 -28.30 -40.11 23.42
C SER A 469 -29.37 -40.73 22.49
N LEU A 470 -29.83 -39.95 21.49
CA LEU A 470 -30.78 -40.44 20.46
C LEU A 470 -30.10 -41.45 19.53
N THR A 471 -28.85 -41.17 19.09
CA THR A 471 -28.09 -42.15 18.30
C THR A 471 -27.75 -43.41 19.07
N ALA A 472 -27.44 -43.30 20.37
CA ALA A 472 -27.22 -44.43 21.26
C ALA A 472 -28.46 -45.33 21.37
N ARG A 473 -29.67 -44.73 21.55
CA ARG A 473 -30.94 -45.50 21.57
C ARG A 473 -31.20 -46.22 20.25
N ARG A 474 -30.91 -45.60 19.10
CA ARG A 474 -31.04 -46.25 17.80
C ARG A 474 -30.00 -47.37 17.61
N ALA A 475 -28.74 -47.13 18.02
CA ALA A 475 -27.68 -48.12 17.97
C ALA A 475 -27.93 -49.33 18.86
N MET A 476 -28.53 -49.12 20.03
CA MET A 476 -28.95 -50.20 20.94
C MET A 476 -29.97 -51.12 20.26
N ARG A 477 -30.99 -50.57 19.58
CA ARG A 477 -31.99 -51.35 18.84
C ARG A 477 -31.37 -52.18 17.70
N ARG A 478 -30.14 -51.73 17.18
CA ARG A 478 -29.41 -52.41 16.10
C ARG A 478 -28.28 -53.32 16.64
N GLY A 479 -28.18 -53.53 17.95
CA GLY A 479 -27.15 -54.36 18.58
C GLY A 479 -25.72 -53.80 18.51
N ARG A 480 -25.52 -52.48 18.14
CA ARG A 480 -24.20 -51.87 18.04
C ARG A 480 -23.72 -51.36 19.40
N VAL A 481 -23.23 -52.26 20.25
CA VAL A 481 -22.87 -51.99 21.65
C VAL A 481 -21.82 -50.87 21.80
N ALA A 482 -20.76 -50.85 20.99
CA ALA A 482 -19.73 -49.84 21.09
C ALA A 482 -20.29 -48.41 20.83
N VAL A 483 -21.14 -48.23 19.82
CA VAL A 483 -21.77 -46.93 19.49
C VAL A 483 -22.75 -46.51 20.59
N THR A 484 -23.49 -47.46 21.15
CA THR A 484 -24.42 -47.25 22.27
C THR A 484 -23.68 -46.71 23.50
N LEU A 485 -22.57 -47.35 23.86
CA LEU A 485 -21.76 -46.95 25.00
C LEU A 485 -21.08 -45.60 24.78
N ALA A 486 -20.52 -45.35 23.57
CA ALA A 486 -19.92 -44.07 23.23
C ALA A 486 -20.94 -42.92 23.31
N GLY A 487 -22.14 -43.13 22.73
CA GLY A 487 -23.17 -42.10 22.75
C GLY A 487 -23.69 -41.79 24.15
N HIS A 488 -23.80 -42.78 25.01
CA HIS A 488 -24.14 -42.57 26.43
C HIS A 488 -22.99 -41.93 27.21
N GLY A 489 -21.71 -42.22 26.86
CA GLY A 489 -20.53 -41.57 27.41
C GLY A 489 -20.53 -40.06 27.12
N ILE A 490 -20.72 -39.70 25.84
CA ILE A 490 -20.81 -38.28 25.39
C ILE A 490 -22.00 -37.58 26.09
N GLY A 491 -23.17 -38.31 26.21
CA GLY A 491 -24.38 -37.73 26.78
C GLY A 491 -24.28 -37.42 28.27
N ARG A 492 -23.58 -38.27 29.05
CA ARG A 492 -23.57 -38.21 30.52
C ARG A 492 -22.32 -37.61 31.13
N ARG A 493 -21.17 -37.65 30.42
CA ARG A 493 -19.90 -37.19 31.00
C ARG A 493 -19.66 -35.68 30.73
N PRO A 494 -19.50 -34.86 31.79
CA PRO A 494 -19.26 -33.43 31.63
C PRO A 494 -17.92 -33.11 30.95
N ALA A 495 -16.95 -34.04 30.97
CA ALA A 495 -15.68 -33.89 30.30
C ALA A 495 -15.83 -33.75 28.77
N ALA A 496 -16.70 -34.55 28.15
CA ALA A 496 -16.95 -34.50 26.72
C ALA A 496 -17.48 -33.15 26.26
N ARG A 497 -18.33 -32.48 27.05
CA ARG A 497 -18.85 -31.13 26.77
C ARG A 497 -17.77 -30.10 26.84
N ARG A 498 -16.83 -30.19 27.80
CA ARG A 498 -15.72 -29.24 27.95
C ARG A 498 -14.72 -29.37 26.81
N VAL A 499 -14.42 -30.60 26.40
CA VAL A 499 -13.58 -30.88 25.22
C VAL A 499 -14.18 -30.24 23.98
N LEU A 500 -15.48 -30.43 23.74
CA LEU A 500 -16.17 -29.90 22.58
C LEU A 500 -16.04 -28.38 22.49
N VAL A 501 -16.28 -27.62 23.57
CA VAL A 501 -16.16 -26.15 23.57
C VAL A 501 -14.74 -25.72 23.27
N VAL A 502 -13.75 -26.31 23.95
CA VAL A 502 -12.35 -25.86 23.79
C VAL A 502 -11.81 -26.22 22.41
N THR A 503 -12.12 -27.39 21.88
CA THR A 503 -11.71 -27.79 20.54
C THR A 503 -12.37 -26.91 19.46
N THR A 504 -13.66 -26.54 19.62
CA THR A 504 -14.34 -25.61 18.70
C THR A 504 -13.63 -24.27 18.67
N VAL A 505 -13.36 -23.66 19.83
CA VAL A 505 -12.73 -22.34 19.91
C VAL A 505 -11.29 -22.37 19.41
N ALA A 506 -10.51 -23.37 19.84
CA ALA A 506 -9.11 -23.48 19.42
C ALA A 506 -8.97 -23.73 17.91
N THR A 507 -9.85 -24.56 17.33
CA THR A 507 -9.88 -24.78 15.88
C THR A 507 -10.30 -23.52 15.14
N ALA A 508 -11.29 -22.79 15.65
CA ALA A 508 -11.74 -21.54 15.04
C ALA A 508 -10.59 -20.50 14.99
N ILE A 509 -9.86 -20.33 16.11
CA ILE A 509 -8.72 -19.40 16.16
C ILE A 509 -7.61 -19.83 15.19
N ALA A 510 -7.26 -21.13 15.17
CA ALA A 510 -6.16 -21.63 14.36
C ALA A 510 -6.47 -21.55 12.85
N VAL A 511 -7.67 -21.95 12.44
CA VAL A 511 -8.09 -21.93 11.03
C VAL A 511 -8.33 -20.49 10.56
N PHE A 512 -8.97 -19.66 11.39
CA PHE A 512 -9.16 -18.25 11.10
C PHE A 512 -7.83 -17.52 10.94
N GLY A 513 -6.90 -17.70 11.88
CA GLY A 513 -5.58 -17.06 11.83
C GLY A 513 -4.78 -17.48 10.60
N ALA A 514 -4.80 -18.76 10.23
CA ALA A 514 -4.13 -19.24 9.03
C ALA A 514 -4.76 -18.65 7.75
N ASN A 515 -6.10 -18.59 7.69
CA ASN A 515 -6.80 -18.00 6.55
C ASN A 515 -6.53 -16.47 6.43
N ALA A 516 -6.59 -15.75 7.55
CA ALA A 516 -6.38 -14.31 7.57
C ALA A 516 -4.97 -13.90 7.12
N VAL A 517 -3.94 -14.68 7.48
CA VAL A 517 -2.56 -14.42 7.04
C VAL A 517 -2.43 -14.54 5.53
N VAL A 518 -2.94 -15.62 4.94
CA VAL A 518 -2.78 -15.86 3.50
C VAL A 518 -3.64 -14.90 2.69
N VAL A 519 -4.90 -14.65 3.09
CA VAL A 519 -5.75 -13.65 2.44
C VAL A 519 -5.09 -12.27 2.48
N ALA A 520 -4.45 -11.90 3.59
CA ALA A 520 -3.74 -10.62 3.69
C ALA A 520 -2.47 -10.58 2.82
N GLU A 521 -1.74 -11.71 2.74
CA GLU A 521 -0.56 -11.83 1.87
C GLU A 521 -0.94 -11.73 0.40
N ASP A 522 -1.99 -12.45 -0.03
CA ASP A 522 -2.49 -12.40 -1.40
C ASP A 522 -2.95 -10.97 -1.79
N ASN A 523 -3.66 -10.28 -0.89
CA ASN A 523 -4.08 -8.90 -1.13
C ASN A 523 -2.91 -7.90 -1.16
N ARG A 524 -1.87 -8.08 -0.32
CA ARG A 524 -0.68 -7.22 -0.37
C ARG A 524 0.08 -7.41 -1.68
N ARG A 525 0.20 -8.65 -2.15
CA ARG A 525 0.82 -8.94 -3.44
C ARG A 525 0.01 -8.32 -4.59
N ALA A 526 -1.30 -8.53 -4.63
CA ALA A 526 -2.17 -7.94 -5.64
C ALA A 526 -2.07 -6.39 -5.63
N ARG A 527 -1.93 -5.79 -4.45
CA ARG A 527 -1.71 -4.34 -4.34
C ARG A 527 -0.35 -3.91 -4.87
N ALA A 528 0.72 -4.67 -4.58
CA ALA A 528 2.05 -4.40 -5.11
C ALA A 528 2.08 -4.53 -6.65
N GLU A 529 1.42 -5.55 -7.19
CA GLU A 529 1.27 -5.76 -8.63
C GLU A 529 0.48 -4.63 -9.31
N LEU A 530 -0.60 -4.16 -8.65
CA LEU A 530 -1.38 -3.03 -9.15
C LEU A 530 -0.58 -1.72 -9.15
N GLU A 531 0.12 -1.42 -8.06
CA GLU A 531 0.88 -0.17 -7.91
C GLU A 531 2.09 -0.09 -8.84
N THR A 532 2.73 -1.22 -9.12
CA THR A 532 3.86 -1.25 -10.05
C THR A 532 3.41 -1.41 -11.50
N GLY A 533 2.28 -2.06 -11.76
CA GLY A 533 1.75 -2.34 -13.10
C GLY A 533 2.52 -3.43 -13.85
N ALA A 534 3.84 -3.53 -13.67
CA ALA A 534 4.71 -4.51 -14.32
C ALA A 534 5.77 -5.07 -13.36
N PRO A 535 6.40 -6.23 -13.67
CA PRO A 535 7.45 -6.83 -12.84
C PRO A 535 8.62 -5.90 -12.53
N ALA A 536 9.04 -5.07 -13.50
CA ALA A 536 9.99 -3.99 -13.27
C ALA A 536 9.58 -2.74 -14.05
N VAL A 537 9.73 -1.58 -13.44
CA VAL A 537 9.41 -0.27 -13.99
C VAL A 537 10.65 0.59 -13.92
N MET A 538 11.18 0.97 -15.07
CA MET A 538 12.37 1.79 -15.21
C MET A 538 11.96 3.21 -15.59
N SER A 539 12.30 4.20 -14.79
CA SER A 539 12.14 5.61 -15.17
C SER A 539 13.13 5.94 -16.28
N VAL A 540 12.70 6.68 -17.26
CA VAL A 540 13.54 7.14 -18.37
C VAL A 540 13.37 8.65 -18.55
N ASP A 541 14.43 9.31 -18.99
CA ASP A 541 14.42 10.75 -19.18
C ASP A 541 14.37 11.06 -20.68
N VAL A 542 13.18 11.41 -21.14
CA VAL A 542 12.90 11.75 -22.53
C VAL A 542 12.06 13.02 -22.59
N THR A 543 12.21 13.81 -23.63
CA THR A 543 11.49 15.08 -23.80
C THR A 543 10.40 15.02 -24.87
N LYS A 544 10.36 13.96 -25.64
CA LYS A 544 9.40 13.75 -26.73
C LYS A 544 8.79 12.36 -26.67
N THR A 545 7.49 12.28 -26.94
CA THR A 545 6.76 11.01 -26.95
C THR A 545 7.27 10.03 -28.02
N PRO A 546 7.62 10.47 -29.25
CA PRO A 546 8.25 9.57 -30.24
C PRO A 546 9.54 8.92 -29.75
N GLN A 547 10.38 9.65 -29.01
CA GLN A 547 11.61 9.10 -28.44
C GLN A 547 11.34 7.97 -27.43
N LEU A 548 10.25 8.08 -26.65
CA LEU A 548 9.84 7.03 -25.71
C LEU A 548 9.39 5.78 -26.46
N LEU A 549 8.64 5.95 -27.56
CA LEU A 549 8.19 4.85 -28.41
C LEU A 549 9.38 4.17 -29.12
N GLU A 550 10.28 4.95 -29.74
CA GLU A 550 11.49 4.44 -30.38
C GLU A 550 12.41 3.69 -29.42
N ALA A 551 12.52 4.15 -28.18
CA ALA A 551 13.28 3.47 -27.14
C ALA A 551 12.69 2.09 -26.78
N ALA A 552 11.37 1.97 -26.77
CA ALA A 552 10.70 0.67 -26.54
C ALA A 552 10.85 -0.26 -27.76
N ASP A 553 10.72 0.27 -28.99
CA ASP A 553 10.95 -0.50 -30.21
C ASP A 553 12.39 -1.04 -30.30
N ALA A 554 13.40 -0.25 -29.92
CA ALA A 554 14.78 -0.67 -29.87
C ALA A 554 15.02 -1.80 -28.85
N LEU A 555 14.30 -1.79 -27.72
CA LEU A 555 14.35 -2.87 -26.74
C LEU A 555 13.74 -4.16 -27.30
N ASP A 556 12.61 -4.08 -28.02
CA ASP A 556 11.96 -5.23 -28.63
C ASP A 556 12.84 -5.84 -29.74
N GLU A 557 13.49 -5.01 -30.58
CA GLU A 557 14.45 -5.47 -31.60
C GLU A 557 15.62 -6.28 -31.01
N GLU A 558 16.06 -5.94 -29.78
CA GLU A 558 17.11 -6.67 -29.04
C GLU A 558 16.54 -7.83 -28.19
N GLY A 559 15.23 -8.09 -28.29
CA GLY A 559 14.54 -9.20 -27.63
C GLY A 559 14.31 -8.97 -26.13
N VAL A 560 14.16 -7.72 -25.71
CA VAL A 560 13.74 -7.33 -24.36
C VAL A 560 12.26 -6.96 -24.41
N GLU A 561 11.40 -7.80 -23.84
CA GLU A 561 9.97 -7.51 -23.73
C GLU A 561 9.74 -6.26 -22.87
N ALA A 562 9.34 -5.16 -23.52
CA ALA A 562 9.19 -3.86 -22.91
C ALA A 562 7.94 -3.13 -23.42
N SER A 563 7.38 -2.23 -22.62
CA SER A 563 6.25 -1.38 -23.01
C SER A 563 6.49 0.06 -22.56
N PRO A 564 6.30 1.06 -23.43
CA PRO A 564 6.43 2.46 -23.07
C PRO A 564 5.18 2.92 -22.34
N VAL A 565 5.38 3.63 -21.23
CA VAL A 565 4.28 4.14 -20.39
C VAL A 565 4.61 5.57 -19.95
N ALA A 566 3.60 6.44 -19.96
CA ALA A 566 3.66 7.74 -19.35
C ALA A 566 2.55 7.89 -18.30
N VAL A 567 2.92 8.16 -17.06
CA VAL A 567 1.98 8.46 -15.97
C VAL A 567 1.90 9.96 -15.81
N ILE A 568 0.71 10.52 -16.03
CA ILE A 568 0.49 11.96 -16.07
C ILE A 568 -0.29 12.36 -14.82
N HIS A 569 0.33 13.22 -14.01
CA HIS A 569 -0.24 13.68 -12.76
C HIS A 569 -1.14 14.90 -12.95
N PRO A 570 -2.38 14.89 -12.43
CA PRO A 570 -3.29 16.01 -12.56
C PRO A 570 -2.83 17.22 -11.73
N ARG A 571 -3.28 18.42 -12.12
CA ARG A 571 -2.99 19.67 -11.39
C ARG A 571 -3.69 19.78 -10.05
N SER A 572 -4.75 19.07 -9.84
CA SER A 572 -5.55 19.08 -8.60
C SER A 572 -5.81 17.65 -8.13
N ALA A 573 -5.91 17.47 -6.82
CA ALA A 573 -6.23 16.18 -6.21
C ALA A 573 -7.63 15.63 -6.59
N ASP A 574 -8.49 16.47 -7.17
CA ASP A 574 -9.85 16.10 -7.58
C ASP A 574 -9.93 15.65 -9.07
N SER A 575 -8.79 15.61 -9.78
CA SER A 575 -8.74 15.21 -11.19
C SER A 575 -8.13 13.80 -11.31
N ALA A 576 -8.66 12.99 -12.23
CA ALA A 576 -8.18 11.64 -12.48
C ALA A 576 -6.75 11.65 -13.04
N ALA A 577 -5.94 10.69 -12.62
CA ALA A 577 -4.62 10.45 -13.21
C ALA A 577 -4.79 9.87 -14.62
N THR A 578 -3.96 10.32 -15.57
CA THR A 578 -3.95 9.75 -16.93
C THR A 578 -2.76 8.83 -17.08
N ILE A 579 -2.99 7.62 -17.57
CA ILE A 579 -1.93 6.68 -17.93
C ILE A 579 -1.99 6.48 -19.43
N ALA A 580 -0.93 6.83 -20.10
CA ALA A 580 -0.77 6.61 -21.52
C ALA A 580 0.12 5.38 -21.74
N VAL A 581 -0.39 4.39 -22.47
CA VAL A 581 0.26 3.10 -22.71
C VAL A 581 0.27 2.74 -24.19
N ASP A 582 1.14 1.87 -24.56
CA ASP A 582 1.04 1.21 -25.88
C ASP A 582 0.12 -0.02 -25.76
N PRO A 583 -1.09 -0.02 -26.38
CA PRO A 583 -2.02 -1.12 -26.31
C PRO A 583 -1.47 -2.45 -26.87
N ASP A 584 -0.55 -2.38 -27.84
CA ASP A 584 -0.02 -3.58 -28.52
C ASP A 584 0.98 -4.34 -27.63
N THR A 585 1.76 -3.64 -26.79
CA THR A 585 2.81 -4.24 -25.96
C THR A 585 2.43 -4.42 -24.49
N LEU A 586 1.47 -3.62 -23.99
CA LEU A 586 1.09 -3.64 -22.58
C LEU A 586 0.67 -5.03 -22.09
N GLY A 587 -0.11 -5.75 -22.88
CA GLY A 587 -0.64 -7.06 -22.50
C GLY A 587 0.44 -8.15 -22.31
N GLU A 588 1.62 -7.99 -22.90
CA GLU A 588 2.74 -8.94 -22.81
C GLU A 588 3.65 -8.62 -21.59
N VAL A 589 3.68 -7.37 -21.15
CA VAL A 589 4.62 -6.86 -20.15
C VAL A 589 3.98 -6.65 -18.77
N ALA A 590 2.75 -6.14 -18.73
CA ALA A 590 2.06 -5.87 -17.49
C ALA A 590 1.69 -7.15 -16.72
N HIS A 591 1.43 -7.03 -15.43
CA HIS A 591 0.93 -8.14 -14.64
C HIS A 591 -0.40 -8.66 -15.20
N PRO A 592 -0.53 -9.98 -15.48
CA PRO A 592 -1.73 -10.53 -16.13
C PRO A 592 -3.04 -10.18 -15.39
N ASP A 593 -3.02 -10.17 -14.06
CA ASP A 593 -4.20 -9.90 -13.23
C ASP A 593 -4.65 -8.43 -13.33
N THR A 594 -3.75 -7.50 -13.66
CA THR A 594 -4.06 -6.05 -13.75
C THR A 594 -4.60 -5.65 -15.14
N VAL A 595 -4.37 -6.48 -16.16
CA VAL A 595 -4.85 -6.25 -17.52
C VAL A 595 -5.98 -7.20 -17.92
N GLU A 596 -6.30 -8.20 -17.08
CA GLU A 596 -7.41 -9.13 -17.34
C GLU A 596 -8.75 -8.39 -17.39
N GLY A 597 -9.37 -8.39 -18.56
CA GLY A 597 -10.68 -7.72 -18.78
C GLY A 597 -10.57 -6.29 -19.31
N LEU A 598 -9.37 -5.76 -19.57
CA LEU A 598 -9.21 -4.53 -20.32
C LEU A 598 -9.41 -4.78 -21.81
N ASP A 599 -10.23 -3.94 -22.45
CA ASP A 599 -10.41 -3.93 -23.90
C ASP A 599 -9.35 -3.03 -24.55
N LEU A 600 -8.10 -3.53 -24.64
CA LEU A 600 -6.98 -2.77 -25.20
C LEU A 600 -7.16 -2.53 -26.71
N ASP A 601 -7.85 -3.41 -27.43
CA ASP A 601 -8.15 -3.22 -28.86
C ASP A 601 -8.95 -1.94 -29.11
N ALA A 602 -9.77 -1.52 -28.14
CA ALA A 602 -10.53 -0.28 -28.22
C ALA A 602 -9.66 0.99 -28.17
N LEU A 603 -8.45 0.88 -27.65
CA LEU A 603 -7.46 1.96 -27.57
C LEU A 603 -6.51 1.99 -28.77
N ALA A 604 -6.53 0.94 -29.61
CA ALA A 604 -5.64 0.83 -30.75
C ALA A 604 -5.88 1.94 -31.78
N LEU A 605 -4.83 2.34 -32.46
CA LEU A 605 -4.92 3.30 -33.54
C LEU A 605 -5.74 2.75 -34.72
N PRO A 606 -6.46 3.60 -35.45
CA PRO A 606 -7.13 3.19 -36.67
C PRO A 606 -6.11 2.71 -37.72
N GLU A 607 -6.54 1.78 -38.60
CA GLU A 607 -5.69 1.26 -39.70
C GLU A 607 -5.28 2.34 -40.74
N GLN A 608 -5.71 3.58 -40.59
CA GLN A 608 -5.39 4.68 -41.49
C GLN A 608 -3.92 5.10 -41.34
N GLU A 609 -3.17 4.97 -42.43
CA GLU A 609 -1.78 5.41 -42.46
C GLU A 609 -1.67 6.95 -42.36
N PRO A 610 -0.73 7.45 -41.55
CA PRO A 610 -0.51 8.90 -41.46
C PRO A 610 -0.06 9.49 -42.79
N ILE A 611 -0.58 10.67 -43.11
CA ILE A 611 -0.19 11.42 -44.32
C ILE A 611 1.18 12.03 -44.09
N ARG A 612 2.19 11.56 -44.82
CA ARG A 612 3.54 12.12 -44.77
C ARG A 612 3.73 13.24 -45.80
N ILE A 613 4.33 14.31 -45.36
CA ILE A 613 4.75 15.45 -46.23
C ILE A 613 6.11 15.10 -46.81
N PRO A 614 6.23 14.90 -48.14
CA PRO A 614 7.44 14.29 -48.74
C PRO A 614 8.53 15.31 -49.09
N GLY A 615 8.43 16.55 -48.67
CA GLY A 615 9.38 17.62 -49.07
C GLY A 615 9.07 18.96 -48.40
N GLU A 616 9.64 20.02 -48.92
CA GLU A 616 9.60 21.33 -48.28
C GLU A 616 8.59 22.31 -48.87
N THR A 617 8.41 22.35 -50.19
CA THR A 617 7.63 23.42 -50.86
C THR A 617 6.21 22.95 -51.14
N ALA A 618 5.23 23.54 -50.45
CA ALA A 618 3.83 23.32 -50.73
C ALA A 618 3.28 24.21 -51.84
N THR A 619 2.59 23.62 -52.80
CA THR A 619 1.88 24.35 -53.85
C THR A 619 0.40 23.94 -53.90
N ALA A 620 -0.48 24.93 -53.96
CA ALA A 620 -1.93 24.66 -54.07
C ALA A 620 -2.66 25.91 -54.68
N SER A 621 -3.89 25.71 -55.07
CA SER A 621 -4.81 26.82 -55.36
C SER A 621 -5.90 26.92 -54.30
N VAL A 622 -5.94 28.05 -53.61
CA VAL A 622 -6.92 28.30 -52.54
C VAL A 622 -7.95 29.32 -53.00
N GLU A 623 -9.20 28.97 -52.92
CA GLU A 623 -10.36 29.83 -53.18
C GLU A 623 -11.16 29.96 -51.89
N TRP A 624 -11.58 31.20 -51.54
CA TRP A 624 -12.42 31.41 -50.34
C TRP A 624 -13.61 32.28 -50.62
N ASP A 625 -14.69 32.05 -49.88
CA ASP A 625 -15.88 32.86 -49.83
C ASP A 625 -16.30 32.99 -48.36
N LEU A 626 -15.86 34.08 -47.72
CA LEU A 626 -15.97 34.27 -46.28
C LEU A 626 -16.74 35.55 -45.97
N GLU A 627 -17.70 35.44 -45.06
CA GLU A 627 -18.37 36.57 -44.45
C GLU A 627 -17.73 36.84 -43.08
N ALA A 628 -17.13 38.01 -42.95
CA ALA A 628 -16.53 38.47 -41.70
C ALA A 628 -17.26 39.68 -41.13
N SER A 629 -17.56 39.67 -39.85
CA SER A 629 -18.15 40.80 -39.12
C SER A 629 -17.25 41.17 -37.94
N GLY A 630 -16.80 42.40 -37.84
CA GLY A 630 -15.90 42.92 -36.81
C GLY A 630 -14.61 43.52 -37.37
N ASP A 631 -13.78 44.07 -36.49
CA ASP A 631 -12.45 44.66 -36.82
C ASP A 631 -11.38 43.63 -36.54
N GLY A 632 -11.07 42.73 -37.46
CA GLY A 632 -10.00 41.69 -37.31
C GLY A 632 -9.00 41.78 -38.47
N GLU A 633 -7.83 41.23 -38.29
CA GLU A 633 -6.86 40.95 -39.37
C GLU A 633 -7.48 39.85 -40.29
N PRO A 634 -7.02 39.80 -41.56
CA PRO A 634 -7.49 38.76 -42.47
C PRO A 634 -7.17 37.37 -41.90
N PRO A 635 -8.09 36.39 -41.99
CA PRO A 635 -7.81 35.04 -41.53
C PRO A 635 -6.61 34.42 -42.25
N THR A 636 -5.88 33.58 -41.54
CA THR A 636 -4.73 32.87 -42.10
C THR A 636 -5.00 31.37 -42.09
N LEU A 637 -4.82 30.73 -43.23
CA LEU A 637 -4.88 29.25 -43.33
C LEU A 637 -3.48 28.71 -43.09
N SER A 638 -3.36 27.78 -42.14
CA SER A 638 -2.09 27.15 -41.77
C SER A 638 -2.19 25.63 -41.90
N VAL A 639 -1.04 25.01 -42.18
CA VAL A 639 -0.87 23.56 -42.17
C VAL A 639 -0.25 23.17 -40.84
N GLU A 640 -0.89 22.29 -40.14
CA GLU A 640 -0.36 21.73 -38.90
C GLU A 640 0.34 20.40 -39.17
N MET A 641 1.53 20.26 -38.64
CA MET A 641 2.37 19.10 -38.89
C MET A 641 3.26 18.77 -37.68
N THR A 642 3.62 17.50 -37.56
CA THR A 642 4.56 17.02 -36.55
C THR A 642 5.83 16.55 -37.27
N THR A 643 6.98 17.02 -36.83
CA THR A 643 8.29 16.58 -37.35
C THR A 643 8.60 15.15 -36.93
N PRO A 644 9.56 14.44 -37.52
CA PRO A 644 10.02 13.17 -37.05
C PRO A 644 10.55 13.19 -35.61
N SER A 645 11.13 14.33 -35.20
CA SER A 645 11.58 14.54 -33.82
C SER A 645 10.44 14.75 -32.81
N GLY A 646 9.18 14.86 -33.24
CA GLY A 646 8.02 15.07 -32.37
C GLY A 646 7.71 16.54 -32.11
N ASP A 647 8.33 17.49 -32.84
CA ASP A 647 7.99 18.91 -32.72
C ASP A 647 6.74 19.24 -33.53
N ASP A 648 5.73 19.83 -32.88
CA ASP A 648 4.56 20.35 -33.58
C ASP A 648 4.83 21.69 -34.17
N ARG A 649 4.41 21.87 -35.42
CA ARG A 649 4.57 23.10 -36.20
C ARG A 649 3.29 23.47 -36.90
N ALA A 650 3.01 24.75 -36.95
CA ALA A 650 1.97 25.34 -37.79
C ALA A 650 2.64 26.33 -38.75
N GLU A 651 2.50 26.09 -40.03
CA GLU A 651 3.06 26.98 -41.05
C GLU A 651 1.93 27.66 -41.83
N ASP A 652 2.00 28.98 -41.90
CA ASP A 652 1.01 29.80 -42.58
C ASP A 652 1.16 29.66 -44.11
N ILE A 653 0.17 29.09 -44.78
CA ILE A 653 0.22 28.82 -46.20
C ILE A 653 -0.59 29.81 -47.04
N ALA A 654 -1.58 30.50 -46.46
CA ALA A 654 -2.34 31.49 -47.18
C ALA A 654 -3.01 32.52 -46.28
N THR A 655 -2.82 33.78 -46.50
CA THR A 655 -3.66 34.85 -45.94
C THR A 655 -4.91 35.04 -46.82
N LEU A 656 -6.08 34.83 -46.20
CA LEU A 656 -7.38 34.87 -46.86
C LEU A 656 -7.85 36.34 -46.95
N GLY A 657 -7.26 37.11 -47.82
CA GLY A 657 -7.22 38.56 -48.04
C GLY A 657 -8.45 39.42 -47.76
N PRO A 658 -8.35 40.74 -47.87
CA PRO A 658 -9.40 41.68 -47.51
C PRO A 658 -10.55 41.66 -48.52
N GLY A 659 -11.53 40.82 -48.36
CA GLY A 659 -12.70 40.71 -49.21
C GLY A 659 -13.49 39.42 -48.92
N SER A 660 -14.78 39.45 -49.17
CA SER A 660 -15.64 38.31 -48.95
C SER A 660 -15.30 37.08 -49.81
N SER A 661 -14.59 37.27 -50.91
CA SER A 661 -14.19 36.16 -51.78
C SER A 661 -12.83 36.50 -52.50
N GLY A 662 -12.02 35.46 -52.71
CA GLY A 662 -10.73 35.59 -53.35
C GLY A 662 -10.15 34.24 -53.81
N ARG A 663 -9.01 34.33 -54.52
CA ARG A 663 -8.23 33.18 -54.94
C ARG A 663 -6.75 33.53 -54.81
N THR A 664 -5.96 32.66 -54.23
CA THR A 664 -4.50 32.75 -54.22
C THR A 664 -3.87 31.40 -54.61
N ARG A 665 -2.60 31.47 -55.01
CA ARG A 665 -1.78 30.27 -55.20
C ARG A 665 -0.79 30.23 -54.05
N ILE A 666 -0.69 29.06 -53.43
CA ILE A 666 0.29 28.78 -52.40
C ILE A 666 1.61 28.42 -53.11
N ASP A 667 2.73 28.92 -52.59
CA ASP A 667 4.10 28.54 -52.93
C ASP A 667 4.94 28.87 -51.69
N GLU A 668 4.74 28.06 -50.62
CA GLU A 668 5.31 28.31 -49.30
C GLU A 668 6.20 27.15 -48.86
N ASN A 669 7.23 27.46 -48.06
CA ASN A 669 8.13 26.45 -47.49
C ASN A 669 7.57 25.96 -46.16
N LEU A 670 7.40 24.62 -46.04
CA LEU A 670 6.93 23.96 -44.86
C LEU A 670 8.08 23.54 -43.91
N TYR A 671 9.33 23.74 -44.27
CA TYR A 671 10.53 23.40 -43.49
C TYR A 671 10.55 21.94 -43.02
N CYS A 672 10.17 20.99 -43.90
CA CYS A 672 10.05 19.57 -43.64
C CYS A 672 11.10 18.74 -44.42
N GLU A 673 12.39 19.07 -44.28
CA GLU A 673 13.50 18.40 -45.02
C GLU A 673 13.50 16.87 -44.77
N ASP A 674 13.28 16.47 -43.51
CA ASP A 674 13.32 15.06 -43.09
C ASP A 674 11.96 14.36 -43.16
N GLY A 675 10.93 15.03 -43.74
CA GLY A 675 9.57 14.57 -43.81
C GLY A 675 8.79 14.82 -42.50
N CYS A 676 7.59 15.38 -42.62
CA CYS A 676 6.69 15.59 -41.49
C CYS A 676 5.42 14.75 -41.65
N ARG A 677 4.69 14.55 -40.56
CA ARG A 677 3.33 14.05 -40.57
C ARG A 677 2.36 15.22 -40.63
N LEU A 678 1.42 15.17 -41.58
CA LEU A 678 0.29 16.12 -41.57
C LEU A 678 -0.65 15.81 -40.43
N SER A 679 -0.81 16.71 -39.47
CA SER A 679 -1.71 16.56 -38.33
C SER A 679 -3.05 17.27 -38.56
N GLY A 680 -3.07 18.41 -39.23
CA GLY A 680 -4.29 19.16 -39.36
C GLY A 680 -4.20 20.36 -40.35
N LEU A 681 -5.29 21.07 -40.44
CA LEU A 681 -5.37 22.40 -41.04
C LEU A 681 -6.09 23.31 -40.04
N SER A 682 -5.55 24.49 -39.83
CA SER A 682 -6.16 25.49 -38.98
C SER A 682 -6.43 26.79 -39.71
N VAL A 683 -7.42 27.53 -39.23
CA VAL A 683 -7.68 28.88 -39.69
C VAL A 683 -7.60 29.78 -38.47
N ALA A 684 -6.48 30.48 -38.40
CA ALA A 684 -6.25 31.48 -37.37
C ALA A 684 -7.09 32.72 -37.66
N THR A 685 -7.87 33.13 -36.67
CA THR A 685 -8.71 34.31 -36.78
C THR A 685 -8.36 35.29 -35.67
N SER A 686 -8.21 36.57 -36.03
CA SER A 686 -8.04 37.61 -35.03
C SER A 686 -9.31 38.46 -34.99
N GLY A 687 -9.83 38.78 -33.82
CA GLY A 687 -11.02 39.60 -33.68
C GLY A 687 -11.35 40.00 -32.27
N SER A 688 -12.02 41.13 -32.11
CA SER A 688 -12.57 41.55 -30.82
C SER A 688 -13.76 40.66 -30.41
N PRO A 689 -14.14 40.60 -29.11
CA PRO A 689 -15.36 39.90 -28.68
C PRO A 689 -16.59 40.36 -29.50
N GLY A 690 -17.33 39.40 -30.05
CA GLY A 690 -18.45 39.58 -30.93
C GLY A 690 -18.14 39.52 -32.44
N SER A 691 -16.85 39.36 -32.84
CA SER A 691 -16.49 39.08 -34.23
C SER A 691 -16.99 37.70 -34.67
N ARG A 692 -17.34 37.55 -35.93
CA ARG A 692 -17.72 36.28 -36.55
C ARG A 692 -17.14 36.14 -37.92
N ILE A 693 -16.63 34.96 -38.21
CA ILE A 693 -16.19 34.58 -39.55
C ILE A 693 -16.94 33.31 -39.92
N SER A 694 -17.54 33.29 -41.10
CA SER A 694 -18.18 32.07 -41.61
C SER A 694 -18.07 32.01 -43.11
N GLY A 695 -18.02 30.80 -43.66
CA GLY A 695 -17.97 30.60 -45.11
C GLY A 695 -17.09 29.44 -45.52
N THR A 696 -16.67 29.41 -46.77
CA THR A 696 -15.97 28.26 -47.33
C THR A 696 -14.58 28.63 -47.82
N VAL A 697 -13.64 27.75 -47.56
CA VAL A 697 -12.27 27.76 -48.13
C VAL A 697 -12.09 26.46 -48.91
N THR A 698 -11.73 26.56 -50.19
CA THR A 698 -11.54 25.40 -51.06
C THR A 698 -10.10 25.34 -51.52
N ILE A 699 -9.42 24.26 -51.18
CA ILE A 699 -8.05 23.96 -51.54
C ILE A 699 -8.05 22.93 -52.69
N ARG A 700 -7.29 23.20 -53.75
CA ARG A 700 -7.18 22.33 -54.93
C ARG A 700 -5.73 22.05 -55.27
N GLY A 701 -5.44 20.80 -55.60
CA GLY A 701 -4.12 20.35 -56.05
C GLY A 701 -3.04 20.68 -55.05
N LEU A 702 -3.23 20.26 -53.80
CA LEU A 702 -2.18 20.39 -52.79
C LEU A 702 -1.07 19.38 -53.08
N GLU A 703 0.08 19.91 -53.47
CA GLU A 703 1.27 19.13 -53.83
C GLU A 703 2.45 19.67 -53.00
N VAL A 704 3.36 18.78 -52.63
CA VAL A 704 4.64 19.14 -52.00
C VAL A 704 5.77 18.66 -52.92
N ASP A 705 6.62 19.57 -53.34
CA ASP A 705 7.68 19.33 -54.31
C ASP A 705 7.19 18.58 -55.55
N GLY A 706 5.95 18.91 -56.02
CA GLY A 706 5.32 18.29 -57.18
C GLY A 706 4.70 16.93 -56.96
N THR A 707 4.69 16.43 -55.69
CA THR A 707 4.05 15.17 -55.28
C THR A 707 2.68 15.50 -54.68
N PRO A 708 1.54 14.99 -55.24
CA PRO A 708 0.22 15.22 -54.67
C PRO A 708 0.07 14.59 -53.28
N LEU A 709 -0.43 15.38 -52.31
CA LEU A 709 -0.81 14.82 -50.99
C LEU A 709 -2.19 14.14 -51.06
N PRO A 710 -2.36 12.96 -50.44
CA PRO A 710 -3.64 12.23 -50.48
C PRO A 710 -4.70 12.81 -49.51
N VAL A 711 -4.94 14.13 -49.56
CA VAL A 711 -5.82 14.88 -48.64
C VAL A 711 -7.29 14.86 -49.02
N THR A 712 -7.66 14.25 -50.17
CA THR A 712 -9.03 14.28 -50.71
C THR A 712 -9.74 12.93 -50.60
N GLY A 713 -9.25 12.00 -49.78
CA GLY A 713 -9.90 10.74 -49.47
C GLY A 713 -11.23 10.91 -48.70
N GLU A 714 -12.18 9.99 -48.91
CA GLU A 714 -13.35 9.87 -48.01
C GLU A 714 -12.82 9.49 -46.63
N ASP A 715 -13.29 10.09 -45.58
CA ASP A 715 -12.89 9.82 -44.18
C ASP A 715 -11.43 10.23 -43.82
N THR A 716 -10.78 11.06 -44.60
CA THR A 716 -9.43 11.54 -44.29
C THR A 716 -9.43 12.58 -43.19
N TRP A 717 -10.52 13.30 -43.00
CA TRP A 717 -10.62 14.43 -42.07
C TRP A 717 -11.69 14.28 -41.02
N VAL A 718 -11.41 14.84 -39.84
CA VAL A 718 -12.38 14.95 -38.73
C VAL A 718 -13.01 16.34 -38.77
N SER A 719 -14.33 16.41 -38.90
CA SER A 719 -15.06 17.70 -38.77
C SER A 719 -15.17 18.09 -37.30
N THR A 720 -14.80 19.31 -36.97
CA THR A 720 -14.72 19.81 -35.57
C THR A 720 -15.86 20.76 -35.18
N ARG A 721 -16.81 21.03 -36.08
CA ARG A 721 -17.90 21.95 -35.81
C ARG A 721 -18.75 21.52 -34.62
N SER A 722 -18.78 22.31 -33.58
CA SER A 722 -19.58 22.08 -32.38
C SER A 722 -21.05 22.42 -32.55
N GLU A 723 -21.94 21.95 -31.66
CA GLU A 723 -23.36 22.33 -31.62
C GLU A 723 -23.57 23.85 -31.47
N GLY A 724 -22.56 24.61 -31.00
CA GLY A 724 -22.53 26.08 -30.95
C GLY A 724 -22.21 26.76 -32.26
N GLY A 725 -21.89 25.99 -33.30
CA GLY A 725 -21.61 26.45 -34.63
C GLY A 725 -20.15 26.93 -34.86
N THR A 726 -19.23 26.75 -33.91
CA THR A 726 -17.77 27.07 -34.07
C THR A 726 -17.05 25.79 -34.49
N GLY A 727 -16.11 25.89 -35.43
CA GLY A 727 -15.31 24.79 -35.95
C GLY A 727 -15.28 24.70 -37.46
N ILE A 728 -14.77 23.62 -38.01
CA ILE A 728 -14.66 23.36 -39.46
C ILE A 728 -15.38 22.08 -39.82
N ASP A 729 -16.29 22.16 -40.85
CA ASP A 729 -16.80 20.98 -41.53
C ASP A 729 -15.99 20.74 -42.81
N VAL A 730 -15.57 19.52 -43.02
CA VAL A 730 -14.72 19.16 -44.17
C VAL A 730 -15.52 18.35 -45.18
N ALA A 731 -15.42 18.74 -46.45
CA ALA A 731 -15.98 18.01 -47.56
C ALA A 731 -14.94 17.85 -48.69
N THR A 732 -14.86 16.64 -49.23
CA THR A 732 -13.97 16.31 -50.35
C THR A 732 -14.77 16.05 -51.61
N LYS A 733 -14.31 16.63 -52.75
CA LYS A 733 -14.94 16.42 -54.04
C LYS A 733 -13.93 16.44 -55.17
N GLY A 734 -13.61 15.26 -55.68
CA GLY A 734 -12.57 15.13 -56.71
C GLY A 734 -11.20 15.46 -56.18
N ASP A 735 -10.57 16.49 -56.70
CA ASP A 735 -9.27 17.05 -56.26
C ASP A 735 -9.42 18.25 -55.30
N ALA A 736 -10.62 18.54 -54.87
CA ALA A 736 -10.92 19.67 -54.01
C ALA A 736 -11.23 19.27 -52.59
N LEU A 737 -10.54 19.92 -51.65
CA LEU A 737 -10.82 19.88 -50.21
C LEU A 737 -11.56 21.19 -49.87
N THR A 738 -12.75 21.10 -49.35
CA THR A 738 -13.56 22.25 -48.94
C THR A 738 -13.75 22.27 -47.45
N LEU A 739 -13.35 23.39 -46.86
CA LEU A 739 -13.50 23.68 -45.42
C LEU A 739 -14.68 24.65 -45.24
N ASP A 740 -15.74 24.28 -44.60
CA ASP A 740 -16.82 25.17 -44.20
C ASP A 740 -16.57 25.61 -42.75
N ILE A 741 -16.18 26.85 -42.62
CA ILE A 741 -15.61 27.47 -41.42
C ILE A 741 -16.66 28.26 -40.68
N ALA A 742 -16.68 28.16 -39.37
CA ALA A 742 -17.39 29.07 -38.50
C ALA A 742 -16.57 29.37 -37.25
N ALA A 743 -16.19 30.62 -37.06
CA ALA A 743 -15.41 31.09 -35.90
C ALA A 743 -16.11 32.29 -35.26
N ILE A 744 -16.01 32.37 -33.94
CA ILE A 744 -16.63 33.41 -33.11
C ILE A 744 -15.58 33.96 -32.16
N ASP A 745 -15.61 35.28 -31.90
CA ASP A 745 -14.76 35.95 -30.92
C ASP A 745 -13.24 35.87 -31.18
N GLY A 746 -12.85 35.69 -32.46
CA GLY A 746 -11.43 35.56 -32.83
C GLY A 746 -10.84 34.21 -32.42
N ALA A 747 -11.67 33.19 -32.18
CA ALA A 747 -11.17 31.85 -31.90
C ALA A 747 -10.60 31.19 -33.15
N ASP A 748 -9.43 30.60 -33.05
CA ASP A 748 -8.87 29.74 -34.09
C ASP A 748 -9.70 28.48 -34.23
N VAL A 749 -9.87 28.01 -35.45
CA VAL A 749 -10.63 26.78 -35.75
C VAL A 749 -9.74 25.82 -36.54
N GLU A 750 -9.80 24.57 -36.21
CA GLU A 750 -8.93 23.56 -36.79
C GLU A 750 -9.72 22.30 -37.21
N THR A 751 -9.12 21.53 -38.10
CA THR A 751 -9.58 20.21 -38.50
C THR A 751 -8.39 19.27 -38.54
N TYR A 752 -8.60 18.02 -38.25
CA TYR A 752 -7.53 17.03 -38.06
C TYR A 752 -7.62 15.90 -39.08
N VAL A 753 -6.48 15.32 -39.38
CA VAL A 753 -6.42 14.04 -40.13
C VAL A 753 -7.00 12.93 -39.25
N ALA A 754 -7.82 12.07 -39.85
CA ALA A 754 -8.54 11.01 -39.12
C ALA A 754 -7.66 9.76 -38.78
N ASP A 755 -6.34 9.95 -38.74
CA ASP A 755 -5.39 8.91 -38.30
C ASP A 755 -5.30 8.77 -36.77
N VAL A 756 -6.03 9.61 -36.02
CA VAL A 756 -6.23 9.52 -34.59
C VAL A 756 -7.72 9.74 -34.29
N PRO A 757 -8.37 8.88 -33.51
CA PRO A 757 -9.75 9.11 -33.09
C PRO A 757 -9.81 10.32 -32.16
N ARG A 758 -10.76 11.22 -32.39
CA ARG A 758 -11.02 12.37 -31.52
C ARG A 758 -12.51 12.47 -31.23
N PRO A 759 -12.98 12.44 -29.99
CA PRO A 759 -12.21 12.29 -28.74
C PRO A 759 -11.44 10.96 -28.66
N VAL A 760 -10.28 10.98 -27.99
CA VAL A 760 -9.43 9.79 -27.84
C VAL A 760 -10.16 8.74 -27.01
N PRO A 761 -10.25 7.46 -27.44
CA PRO A 761 -10.89 6.43 -26.63
C PRO A 761 -10.11 6.17 -25.34
N ALA A 762 -10.84 5.96 -24.26
CA ALA A 762 -10.28 5.77 -22.93
C ALA A 762 -11.00 4.66 -22.16
N LEU A 763 -10.28 3.97 -21.30
CA LEU A 763 -10.82 3.11 -20.25
C LEU A 763 -10.75 3.87 -18.94
N ALA A 764 -11.84 3.94 -18.18
CA ALA A 764 -11.92 4.73 -16.97
C ALA A 764 -12.16 3.85 -15.73
N SER A 765 -11.53 4.17 -14.63
CA SER A 765 -11.79 3.58 -13.32
C SER A 765 -12.26 4.64 -12.35
N ASN A 766 -13.38 4.38 -11.66
CA ASN A 766 -13.85 5.14 -10.50
C ASN A 766 -13.97 6.69 -10.71
N THR A 767 -14.10 7.14 -11.95
CA THR A 767 -14.15 8.58 -12.31
C THR A 767 -15.53 9.22 -12.16
N GLY A 768 -16.54 8.44 -11.78
CA GLY A 768 -17.93 8.92 -11.73
C GLY A 768 -18.59 9.19 -13.09
N THR A 769 -17.92 8.89 -14.21
CA THR A 769 -18.41 9.00 -15.58
C THR A 769 -19.20 7.77 -16.00
N GLU A 770 -19.92 7.84 -17.12
CA GLU A 770 -20.64 6.71 -17.73
C GLU A 770 -20.03 6.34 -19.10
N LYS A 771 -20.30 5.11 -19.58
CA LYS A 771 -19.85 4.67 -20.91
C LYS A 771 -20.37 5.61 -21.99
N GLY A 772 -19.45 6.15 -22.80
CA GLY A 772 -19.75 7.10 -23.86
C GLY A 772 -19.68 8.56 -23.44
N ASP A 773 -19.46 8.85 -22.16
CA ASP A 773 -19.23 10.21 -21.68
C ASP A 773 -17.90 10.75 -22.24
N GLU A 774 -17.92 12.05 -22.50
CA GLU A 774 -16.76 12.81 -22.95
C GLU A 774 -16.33 13.78 -21.84
N PHE A 775 -15.06 13.83 -21.57
CA PHE A 775 -14.48 14.76 -20.61
C PHE A 775 -13.00 15.04 -20.94
N GLN A 776 -12.43 16.03 -20.30
CA GLN A 776 -11.05 16.44 -20.54
C GLN A 776 -10.11 15.80 -19.53
N VAL A 777 -8.99 15.28 -20.04
CA VAL A 777 -7.85 14.80 -19.23
C VAL A 777 -6.61 15.64 -19.57
N VAL A 778 -5.64 15.62 -18.67
CA VAL A 778 -4.31 16.19 -18.97
C VAL A 778 -3.56 15.17 -19.82
N ASP A 779 -3.05 15.59 -20.96
CA ASP A 779 -2.25 14.75 -21.85
C ASP A 779 -0.75 14.81 -21.51
N VAL A 780 0.07 14.12 -22.31
CA VAL A 780 1.52 14.03 -22.13
C VAL A 780 2.25 15.37 -22.26
N ALA A 781 1.68 16.31 -22.98
CA ALA A 781 2.19 17.68 -23.13
C ALA A 781 1.74 18.63 -22.00
N GLY A 782 0.98 18.13 -21.03
CA GLY A 782 0.42 18.92 -19.93
C GLY A 782 -0.78 19.77 -20.32
N GLU A 783 -1.35 19.55 -21.51
CA GLU A 783 -2.54 20.23 -22.01
C GLU A 783 -3.81 19.40 -21.78
N GLN A 784 -4.98 19.97 -22.07
CA GLN A 784 -6.24 19.28 -21.93
C GLN A 784 -6.66 18.64 -23.27
N THR A 785 -6.85 17.33 -23.25
CA THR A 785 -7.32 16.54 -24.40
C THR A 785 -8.67 15.91 -24.09
N ASP A 786 -9.59 15.96 -25.08
CA ASP A 786 -10.91 15.36 -24.97
C ASP A 786 -10.80 13.85 -25.14
N VAL A 787 -11.32 13.11 -24.15
CA VAL A 787 -11.40 11.64 -24.17
C VAL A 787 -12.84 11.18 -24.12
N ARG A 788 -13.13 10.01 -24.68
CA ARG A 788 -14.43 9.34 -24.59
C ARG A 788 -14.30 7.99 -23.91
N VAL A 789 -15.05 7.79 -22.85
CA VAL A 789 -15.07 6.53 -22.10
C VAL A 789 -15.62 5.41 -22.97
N HIS A 790 -14.75 4.48 -23.36
CA HIS A 790 -15.14 3.27 -24.11
C HIS A 790 -15.75 2.23 -23.18
N ASP A 791 -15.10 1.98 -22.03
CA ASP A 791 -15.62 1.08 -21.00
C ASP A 791 -15.12 1.47 -19.61
N HIS A 792 -15.83 0.94 -18.58
CA HIS A 792 -15.43 1.07 -17.18
C HIS A 792 -14.76 -0.20 -16.70
N VAL A 793 -13.66 -0.02 -16.02
CA VAL A 793 -12.86 -1.10 -15.44
C VAL A 793 -12.77 -0.96 -13.93
N ALA A 794 -12.61 -2.06 -13.24
CA ALA A 794 -12.50 -2.04 -11.78
C ALA A 794 -11.17 -1.46 -11.31
N GLU A 795 -10.10 -1.71 -12.06
CA GLU A 795 -8.72 -1.40 -11.73
C GLU A 795 -7.96 -1.03 -12.98
N LEU A 796 -7.00 -0.13 -12.85
CA LEU A 796 -6.04 0.22 -13.89
C LEU A 796 -4.62 0.00 -13.37
N PRO A 797 -3.70 -0.55 -14.14
CA PRO A 797 -2.32 -0.74 -13.72
C PRO A 797 -1.67 0.60 -13.37
N ALA A 798 -0.84 0.62 -12.34
CA ALA A 798 -0.16 1.78 -11.76
C ALA A 798 -1.09 2.88 -11.21
N VAL A 799 -2.39 2.64 -11.06
CA VAL A 799 -3.35 3.59 -10.47
C VAL A 799 -4.05 2.99 -9.27
N THR A 800 -4.01 3.73 -8.18
CA THR A 800 -4.66 3.33 -6.91
C THR A 800 -5.95 4.11 -6.61
N ASP A 801 -6.19 5.18 -7.37
CA ASP A 801 -7.31 6.10 -7.20
C ASP A 801 -8.14 6.22 -8.49
N GLU A 802 -8.70 7.38 -8.76
CA GLU A 802 -9.40 7.67 -10.02
C GLU A 802 -8.40 7.78 -11.16
N GLY A 803 -8.63 7.04 -12.24
CA GLY A 803 -7.71 7.01 -13.37
C GLY A 803 -8.36 6.79 -14.72
N VAL A 804 -7.60 7.14 -15.74
CA VAL A 804 -7.97 6.97 -17.14
C VAL A 804 -6.79 6.39 -17.90
N LEU A 805 -7.03 5.31 -18.62
CA LEU A 805 -6.04 4.65 -19.49
C LEU A 805 -6.31 5.05 -20.94
N VAL A 806 -5.28 5.55 -21.61
CA VAL A 806 -5.34 6.03 -23.00
C VAL A 806 -4.17 5.47 -23.83
N SER A 807 -4.28 5.55 -25.14
CA SER A 807 -3.21 5.13 -26.05
C SER A 807 -2.09 6.18 -26.12
N LEU A 808 -0.86 5.79 -25.74
CA LEU A 808 0.33 6.63 -25.89
C LEU A 808 0.65 6.93 -27.36
N PRO A 809 0.60 5.96 -28.29
CA PRO A 809 0.73 6.26 -29.72
C PRO A 809 -0.33 7.22 -30.26
N ALA A 810 -1.56 7.19 -29.72
CA ALA A 810 -2.59 8.17 -30.09
C ALA A 810 -2.23 9.57 -29.60
N LEU A 811 -1.84 9.71 -28.33
CA LEU A 811 -1.41 11.01 -27.78
C LEU A 811 -0.17 11.54 -28.50
N ALA A 812 0.81 10.71 -28.83
CA ALA A 812 1.97 11.08 -29.62
C ALA A 812 1.62 11.67 -31.00
N ARG A 813 0.51 11.23 -31.59
CA ARG A 813 -0.01 11.77 -32.84
C ARG A 813 -0.87 13.03 -32.65
N VAL A 814 -1.41 13.23 -31.44
CA VAL A 814 -2.12 14.47 -31.08
C VAL A 814 -1.11 15.58 -30.81
N LYS A 815 -0.12 15.30 -29.95
CA LYS A 815 1.02 16.19 -29.62
C LYS A 815 2.26 15.36 -29.32
N GLY A 816 3.37 15.75 -29.91
CA GLY A 816 4.65 15.06 -29.75
C GLY A 816 5.43 15.44 -28.50
N ASP A 817 5.14 16.60 -27.91
CA ASP A 817 5.85 17.13 -26.74
C ASP A 817 5.52 16.38 -25.45
N LEU A 818 6.48 16.32 -24.53
CA LEU A 818 6.32 15.77 -23.18
C LEU A 818 6.56 16.85 -22.13
N ASP A 819 5.62 17.08 -21.23
CA ASP A 819 5.83 17.91 -20.04
C ASP A 819 6.46 17.06 -18.92
N SER A 820 7.79 17.05 -18.88
CA SER A 820 8.55 16.29 -17.87
C SER A 820 8.30 16.75 -16.43
N SER A 821 7.66 17.91 -16.21
CA SER A 821 7.27 18.35 -14.87
C SER A 821 5.99 17.66 -14.34
N ARG A 822 5.28 16.93 -15.21
CA ARG A 822 3.99 16.30 -14.89
C ARG A 822 3.86 14.86 -15.34
N SER A 823 4.67 14.46 -16.31
CA SER A 823 4.65 13.13 -16.89
C SER A 823 5.87 12.36 -16.43
N ASP A 824 5.64 11.30 -15.68
CA ASP A 824 6.66 10.32 -15.35
C ASP A 824 6.77 9.33 -16.50
N THR A 825 7.83 9.46 -17.30
CA THR A 825 8.09 8.56 -18.42
C THR A 825 8.80 7.30 -17.95
N GLN A 826 8.29 6.17 -18.37
CA GLN A 826 8.69 4.86 -17.88
C GLN A 826 8.79 3.85 -19.02
N ILE A 827 9.72 2.93 -18.89
CA ILE A 827 9.75 1.67 -19.65
C ILE A 827 9.40 0.54 -18.67
N TRP A 828 8.33 -0.15 -18.95
CA TRP A 828 7.93 -1.34 -18.22
C TRP A 828 8.60 -2.57 -18.81
N LEU A 829 9.09 -3.47 -17.96
CA LEU A 829 9.85 -4.66 -18.35
C LEU A 829 9.19 -5.92 -17.80
N ALA A 830 9.05 -6.94 -18.64
CA ALA A 830 8.56 -8.26 -18.20
C ALA A 830 9.61 -9.02 -17.36
N ASP A 831 10.90 -8.78 -17.59
CA ASP A 831 12.00 -9.41 -16.85
C ASP A 831 12.59 -8.49 -15.79
N ALA A 832 12.21 -8.73 -14.53
CA ALA A 832 12.74 -8.03 -13.35
C ALA A 832 14.10 -8.55 -12.84
N SER A 833 14.75 -9.46 -13.57
CA SER A 833 16.09 -9.92 -13.17
C SER A 833 17.13 -8.83 -13.34
N SER A 834 18.17 -8.84 -12.48
CA SER A 834 19.27 -7.88 -12.61
C SER A 834 19.95 -7.92 -13.99
N ALA A 835 19.95 -9.06 -14.66
CA ALA A 835 20.50 -9.22 -16.00
C ALA A 835 19.58 -8.61 -17.08
N GLY A 836 18.26 -8.74 -16.93
CA GLY A 836 17.27 -8.12 -17.81
C GLY A 836 17.31 -6.60 -17.71
N ILE A 837 17.31 -6.08 -16.47
CA ILE A 837 17.40 -4.65 -16.20
C ILE A 837 18.69 -4.03 -16.76
N GLU A 838 19.83 -4.69 -16.57
CA GLU A 838 21.12 -4.19 -17.08
C GLU A 838 21.17 -4.20 -18.61
N ARG A 839 20.61 -5.23 -19.25
CA ARG A 839 20.48 -5.27 -20.72
C ARG A 839 19.62 -4.12 -21.24
N ALA A 840 18.48 -3.87 -20.61
CA ALA A 840 17.62 -2.74 -20.95
C ALA A 840 18.38 -1.41 -20.85
N ARG A 841 19.16 -1.21 -19.79
CA ARG A 841 20.01 -0.02 -19.63
C ARG A 841 21.06 0.14 -20.74
N GLU A 842 21.70 -0.97 -21.13
CA GLU A 842 22.69 -0.94 -22.22
C GLU A 842 22.06 -0.51 -23.55
N VAL A 843 20.87 -1.02 -23.87
CA VAL A 843 20.14 -0.68 -25.12
C VAL A 843 19.71 0.78 -25.08
N LEU A 844 19.07 1.25 -24.00
CA LEU A 844 18.63 2.64 -23.85
C LEU A 844 19.81 3.62 -23.92
N ALA A 845 20.93 3.26 -23.32
CA ALA A 845 22.13 4.10 -23.38
C ALA A 845 22.72 4.18 -24.82
N ALA A 846 22.59 3.12 -25.62
CA ALA A 846 23.01 3.13 -27.03
C ALA A 846 22.12 4.04 -27.88
N GLU A 847 20.84 4.15 -27.56
CA GLU A 847 19.86 5.08 -28.16
C GLU A 847 19.94 6.52 -27.58
N GLY A 848 20.84 6.74 -26.64
CA GLY A 848 21.00 8.07 -26.01
C GLY A 848 19.93 8.40 -24.96
N VAL A 849 19.14 7.41 -24.54
CA VAL A 849 18.12 7.58 -23.52
C VAL A 849 18.72 7.35 -22.13
N SER A 850 18.54 8.29 -21.25
CA SER A 850 19.01 8.20 -19.86
C SER A 850 18.02 7.38 -19.03
N SER A 851 18.51 6.32 -18.39
CA SER A 851 17.69 5.49 -17.49
C SER A 851 17.90 5.90 -16.02
N GLY A 852 16.82 6.04 -15.32
CA GLY A 852 16.77 6.38 -13.90
C GLY A 852 16.66 5.14 -12.97
N PRO A 853 16.08 5.32 -11.79
CA PRO A 853 15.85 4.23 -10.85
C PRO A 853 14.87 3.19 -11.42
N VAL A 854 14.99 1.96 -10.94
CA VAL A 854 14.10 0.86 -11.29
C VAL A 854 13.32 0.44 -10.07
N ALA A 855 12.00 0.50 -10.13
CA ALA A 855 11.11 -0.08 -9.14
C ALA A 855 10.72 -1.50 -9.55
N THR A 856 10.67 -2.43 -8.60
CA THR A 856 10.24 -3.81 -8.87
C THR A 856 9.07 -4.20 -7.98
N THR A 857 8.15 -5.02 -8.50
CA THR A 857 7.06 -5.58 -7.70
C THR A 857 7.56 -6.33 -6.47
N ALA A 858 8.73 -7.00 -6.58
CA ALA A 858 9.34 -7.68 -5.45
C ALA A 858 9.85 -6.72 -4.36
N GLU A 859 10.16 -5.47 -4.69
CA GLU A 859 10.47 -4.42 -3.71
C GLU A 859 9.22 -3.88 -3.06
N ALA A 860 8.18 -3.58 -3.84
CA ALA A 860 6.88 -3.16 -3.34
C ALA A 860 6.27 -4.22 -2.38
N ASP A 861 6.31 -5.50 -2.74
CA ASP A 861 5.83 -6.60 -1.88
C ASP A 861 6.63 -6.67 -0.56
N ARG A 862 7.96 -6.47 -0.60
CA ARG A 862 8.80 -6.39 0.61
C ARG A 862 8.46 -5.20 1.51
N VAL A 863 8.07 -4.06 0.95
CA VAL A 863 7.61 -2.91 1.74
C VAL A 863 6.32 -3.28 2.50
N TYR A 864 5.37 -3.93 1.83
CA TYR A 864 4.15 -4.42 2.47
C TYR A 864 4.41 -5.51 3.52
N ASP A 865 5.35 -6.42 3.30
CA ASP A 865 5.75 -7.43 4.28
C ASP A 865 6.36 -6.81 5.55
N ARG A 866 7.06 -5.68 5.42
CA ARG A 866 7.63 -4.90 6.52
C ARG A 866 6.65 -3.91 7.15
N SER A 867 5.37 -4.01 6.84
CA SER A 867 4.31 -3.19 7.41
C SER A 867 3.83 -3.72 8.76
N ALA A 868 3.06 -2.90 9.48
CA ALA A 868 2.39 -3.31 10.71
C ALA A 868 1.43 -4.50 10.50
N SER A 869 0.74 -4.54 9.36
CA SER A 869 -0.16 -5.63 8.99
C SER A 869 0.61 -6.92 8.70
N GLY A 870 1.75 -6.84 8.01
CA GLY A 870 2.62 -7.97 7.73
C GLY A 870 3.11 -8.65 9.01
N TRP A 871 3.75 -7.90 9.90
CA TRP A 871 4.26 -8.45 11.17
C TRP A 871 3.16 -8.83 12.15
N GLY A 872 2.09 -8.03 12.23
CA GLY A 872 1.00 -8.26 13.17
C GLY A 872 0.20 -9.53 12.89
N LEU A 873 -0.10 -9.79 11.61
CA LEU A 873 -0.87 -10.97 11.23
C LEU A 873 -0.08 -12.28 11.34
N GLN A 874 1.23 -12.27 11.14
CA GLN A 874 2.07 -13.45 11.38
C GLN A 874 1.95 -13.98 12.81
N LEU A 875 1.66 -13.13 13.80
CA LEU A 875 1.33 -13.56 15.16
C LEU A 875 0.07 -14.44 15.25
N ALA A 876 -0.84 -14.33 14.28
CA ALA A 876 -2.05 -15.17 14.29
C ALA A 876 -1.73 -16.65 14.10
N LEU A 877 -0.68 -16.99 13.34
CA LEU A 877 -0.19 -18.37 13.22
C LEU A 877 0.35 -18.89 14.55
N VAL A 878 1.14 -18.08 15.25
CA VAL A 878 1.68 -18.40 16.58
C VAL A 878 0.52 -18.55 17.57
N GLY A 879 -0.44 -17.62 17.54
CA GLY A 879 -1.66 -17.66 18.37
C GLY A 879 -2.50 -18.91 18.11
N GLY A 880 -2.68 -19.29 16.84
CA GLY A 880 -3.36 -20.51 16.41
C GLY A 880 -2.67 -21.77 16.93
N GLY A 881 -1.35 -21.86 16.81
CA GLY A 881 -0.54 -22.95 17.35
C GLY A 881 -0.69 -23.08 18.88
N LEU A 882 -0.61 -21.95 19.60
CA LEU A 882 -0.82 -21.91 21.06
C LEU A 882 -2.24 -22.29 21.44
N ALA A 883 -3.26 -21.93 20.68
CA ALA A 883 -4.64 -22.32 20.90
C ALA A 883 -4.82 -23.85 20.80
N VAL A 884 -4.20 -24.47 19.78
CA VAL A 884 -4.20 -25.93 19.61
C VAL A 884 -3.46 -26.61 20.76
N LEU A 885 -2.33 -26.10 21.21
CA LEU A 885 -1.59 -26.60 22.37
C LEU A 885 -2.42 -26.51 23.66
N LEU A 886 -3.16 -25.40 23.87
CA LEU A 886 -4.07 -25.24 24.99
C LEU A 886 -5.22 -26.27 24.95
N ALA A 887 -5.80 -26.49 23.77
CA ALA A 887 -6.82 -27.54 23.62
C ALA A 887 -6.25 -28.92 23.95
N GLY A 888 -5.06 -29.22 23.50
CA GLY A 888 -4.30 -30.41 23.84
C GLY A 888 -4.07 -30.55 25.37
N LEU A 889 -3.63 -29.46 26.01
CA LEU A 889 -3.45 -29.42 27.47
C LEU A 889 -4.75 -29.69 28.20
N VAL A 890 -5.87 -29.13 27.78
CA VAL A 890 -7.19 -29.39 28.38
C VAL A 890 -7.59 -30.85 28.21
N LEU A 891 -7.36 -31.43 27.02
CA LEU A 891 -7.58 -32.87 26.78
C LEU A 891 -6.79 -33.72 27.77
N VAL A 892 -5.49 -33.42 27.98
CA VAL A 892 -4.63 -34.13 28.94
C VAL A 892 -5.14 -33.97 30.39
N VAL A 893 -5.43 -32.72 30.80
CA VAL A 893 -5.92 -32.42 32.17
C VAL A 893 -7.22 -33.17 32.46
N LEU A 894 -8.18 -33.12 31.51
CA LEU A 894 -9.47 -33.83 31.69
C LEU A 894 -9.31 -35.35 31.72
N ALA A 895 -8.42 -35.89 30.86
CA ALA A 895 -8.11 -37.33 30.89
C ALA A 895 -7.45 -37.74 32.22
N VAL A 896 -6.47 -36.98 32.71
CA VAL A 896 -5.77 -37.22 33.97
C VAL A 896 -6.68 -37.04 35.18
N THR A 897 -7.58 -36.08 35.19
CA THR A 897 -8.48 -35.84 36.31
C THR A 897 -9.66 -36.81 36.34
N GLY A 898 -10.13 -37.31 35.21
CA GLY A 898 -11.28 -38.20 35.06
C GLY A 898 -10.94 -39.70 35.06
N TRP A 899 -9.65 -40.09 34.94
CA TRP A 899 -9.26 -41.46 34.63
C TRP A 899 -9.75 -42.50 35.65
N ARG A 900 -9.73 -42.21 36.98
CA ARG A 900 -10.16 -43.11 38.03
C ARG A 900 -11.66 -43.45 37.95
N ALA A 901 -12.50 -42.45 37.63
CA ALA A 901 -13.93 -42.66 37.44
C ALA A 901 -14.18 -43.48 36.16
N THR A 902 -13.50 -43.14 35.08
CA THR A 902 -13.61 -43.84 33.79
C THR A 902 -13.17 -45.30 33.88
N VAL A 903 -12.04 -45.58 34.56
CA VAL A 903 -11.55 -46.96 34.77
C VAL A 903 -12.53 -47.76 35.59
N ARG A 904 -13.12 -47.21 36.69
CA ARG A 904 -14.15 -47.90 37.51
C ARG A 904 -15.38 -48.24 36.67
N ASP A 905 -15.92 -47.32 35.90
CA ASP A 905 -17.07 -47.53 35.03
C ASP A 905 -16.80 -48.61 33.97
N LEU A 906 -15.62 -48.57 33.34
CA LEU A 906 -15.21 -49.53 32.31
C LEU A 906 -14.94 -50.94 32.94
N ALA A 907 -14.37 -50.98 34.14
CA ALA A 907 -14.19 -52.23 34.88
C ALA A 907 -15.53 -52.91 35.25
N ALA A 908 -16.50 -52.10 35.73
CA ALA A 908 -17.84 -52.59 36.01
C ALA A 908 -18.54 -53.17 34.75
N LEU A 909 -18.37 -52.51 33.61
CA LEU A 909 -18.91 -53.02 32.32
C LEU A 909 -18.21 -54.31 31.87
N ARG A 910 -16.90 -54.45 32.11
CA ARG A 910 -16.20 -55.72 31.81
C ARG A 910 -16.62 -56.87 32.73
N ILE A 911 -16.81 -56.55 34.00
CA ILE A 911 -17.31 -57.54 34.98
C ILE A 911 -18.73 -58.04 34.64
N SER A 912 -19.56 -57.15 34.06
CA SER A 912 -20.88 -57.50 33.55
C SER A 912 -20.89 -58.32 32.23
N GLY A 913 -19.72 -58.75 31.73
CA GLY A 913 -19.55 -59.58 30.53
C GLY A 913 -19.37 -58.90 29.18
N LEU A 914 -19.20 -57.63 29.19
CA LEU A 914 -18.97 -56.91 27.92
C LEU A 914 -17.54 -57.14 27.34
N GLY A 915 -17.47 -57.49 26.06
CA GLY A 915 -16.20 -57.80 25.39
C GLY A 915 -15.24 -56.60 25.34
N GLY A 916 -13.94 -56.86 25.57
CA GLY A 916 -12.90 -55.81 25.62
C GLY A 916 -12.78 -54.95 24.37
N ARG A 917 -13.14 -55.51 23.17
CA ARG A 917 -13.19 -54.77 21.92
C ARG A 917 -14.30 -53.72 21.89
N ALA A 918 -15.47 -54.04 22.41
CA ALA A 918 -16.60 -53.12 22.48
C ALA A 918 -16.31 -51.95 23.45
N VAL A 919 -15.72 -52.26 24.61
CA VAL A 919 -15.34 -51.26 25.63
C VAL A 919 -14.23 -50.32 25.10
N SER A 920 -13.19 -50.87 24.45
CA SER A 920 -12.11 -50.06 23.89
C SER A 920 -12.58 -49.22 22.70
N GLY A 921 -13.43 -49.77 21.85
CA GLY A 921 -14.05 -49.06 20.73
C GLY A 921 -14.94 -47.91 21.19
N ALA A 922 -15.73 -48.13 22.24
CA ALA A 922 -16.59 -47.11 22.83
C ALA A 922 -15.78 -45.93 23.40
N LEU A 923 -14.69 -46.17 24.13
CA LEU A 923 -13.86 -45.13 24.71
C LEU A 923 -13.16 -44.31 23.64
N ARG A 924 -12.60 -44.99 22.61
CA ARG A 924 -11.98 -44.29 21.47
C ARG A 924 -13.00 -43.42 20.72
N ALA A 925 -14.18 -44.00 20.42
CA ALA A 925 -15.24 -43.26 19.73
C ALA A 925 -15.75 -42.05 20.53
N GLU A 926 -15.85 -42.14 21.85
CA GLU A 926 -16.24 -41.03 22.73
C GLU A 926 -15.30 -39.85 22.59
N HIS A 927 -13.97 -40.08 22.63
CA HIS A 927 -12.98 -39.02 22.51
C HIS A 927 -12.88 -38.48 21.07
N LEU A 928 -12.83 -39.40 20.08
CA LEU A 928 -12.70 -39.00 18.68
C LEU A 928 -13.90 -38.17 18.16
N VAL A 929 -15.14 -38.61 18.48
CA VAL A 929 -16.35 -37.93 18.03
C VAL A 929 -16.46 -36.56 18.66
N SER A 930 -16.14 -36.41 19.96
CA SER A 930 -16.20 -35.09 20.61
C SER A 930 -15.20 -34.12 20.03
N VAL A 931 -13.98 -34.59 19.73
CA VAL A 931 -12.94 -33.75 19.09
C VAL A 931 -13.29 -33.43 17.63
N ALA A 932 -13.72 -34.44 16.85
CA ALA A 932 -14.08 -34.26 15.43
C ALA A 932 -15.24 -33.28 15.24
N VAL A 933 -16.29 -33.38 16.07
CA VAL A 933 -17.42 -32.45 16.04
C VAL A 933 -16.93 -31.03 16.41
N GLY A 934 -16.04 -30.91 17.41
CA GLY A 934 -15.44 -29.61 17.76
C GLY A 934 -14.65 -29.00 16.62
N ILE A 935 -13.86 -29.81 15.90
CA ILE A 935 -13.09 -29.33 14.72
C ILE A 935 -14.02 -28.85 13.61
N LEU A 936 -15.04 -29.64 13.23
CA LEU A 936 -15.99 -29.26 12.18
C LEU A 936 -16.72 -27.95 12.51
N LEU A 937 -17.20 -27.82 13.75
CA LEU A 937 -17.86 -26.60 14.20
C LEU A 937 -16.89 -25.42 14.26
N GLY A 938 -15.66 -25.66 14.71
CA GLY A 938 -14.61 -24.64 14.77
C GLY A 938 -14.24 -24.11 13.38
N THR A 939 -14.06 -25.01 12.41
CA THR A 939 -13.81 -24.62 11.01
C THR A 939 -14.98 -23.81 10.44
N GLY A 940 -16.24 -24.23 10.68
CA GLY A 940 -17.40 -23.45 10.27
C GLY A 940 -17.44 -22.06 10.92
N CYS A 941 -17.08 -21.95 12.21
CA CYS A 941 -16.98 -20.66 12.89
C CYS A 941 -15.83 -19.80 12.34
N ALA A 942 -14.71 -20.41 11.93
CA ALA A 942 -13.59 -19.70 11.30
C ALA A 942 -14.02 -19.07 9.98
N LEU A 943 -14.71 -19.82 9.12
CA LEU A 943 -15.20 -19.31 7.83
C LEU A 943 -16.20 -18.17 7.98
N VAL A 944 -17.20 -18.33 8.86
CA VAL A 944 -18.15 -17.24 9.15
C VAL A 944 -17.43 -16.06 9.81
N GLY A 945 -16.47 -16.34 10.68
CA GLY A 945 -15.65 -15.32 11.33
C GLY A 945 -14.76 -14.55 10.34
N SER A 946 -14.22 -15.22 9.32
CA SER A 946 -13.45 -14.58 8.25
C SER A 946 -14.33 -13.62 7.47
N TRP A 947 -15.50 -14.07 7.02
CA TRP A 947 -16.43 -13.21 6.28
C TRP A 947 -16.86 -11.95 7.04
N VAL A 948 -16.95 -12.02 8.38
CA VAL A 948 -17.37 -10.87 9.23
C VAL A 948 -16.20 -10.00 9.66
N ALA A 949 -15.03 -10.58 9.95
CA ALA A 949 -13.93 -9.86 10.60
C ALA A 949 -12.86 -9.35 9.62
N LEU A 950 -12.61 -10.04 8.49
CA LEU A 950 -11.58 -9.62 7.52
C LEU A 950 -11.82 -8.21 6.98
N PRO A 951 -13.06 -7.78 6.62
CA PRO A 951 -13.29 -6.42 6.15
C PRO A 951 -12.93 -5.32 7.18
N SER A 952 -12.80 -5.68 8.46
CA SER A 952 -12.47 -4.74 9.54
C SER A 952 -10.97 -4.70 9.88
N ILE A 953 -10.15 -5.50 9.20
CA ILE A 953 -8.70 -5.51 9.39
C ILE A 953 -8.09 -4.49 8.43
N PRO A 954 -7.39 -3.47 8.91
CA PRO A 954 -6.70 -2.53 8.04
C PRO A 954 -5.47 -3.25 7.44
N LEU A 955 -5.58 -3.70 6.19
CA LEU A 955 -4.48 -4.37 5.49
C LEU A 955 -3.44 -3.37 5.00
N PHE A 956 -3.88 -2.16 4.61
CA PHE A 956 -3.06 -1.08 4.08
C PHE A 956 -3.10 0.15 4.99
N THR A 957 -2.07 0.96 4.96
CA THR A 957 -1.99 2.24 5.68
C THR A 957 -2.81 3.33 4.97
N THR A 958 -2.74 3.35 3.65
CA THR A 958 -3.57 4.18 2.79
C THR A 958 -4.69 3.32 2.22
N PRO A 959 -5.97 3.61 2.54
CA PRO A 959 -7.07 2.93 1.88
C PRO A 959 -7.01 3.24 0.38
N ALA A 960 -7.09 2.22 -0.46
CA ALA A 960 -7.27 2.42 -1.89
C ALA A 960 -8.68 2.96 -2.14
N ALA A 961 -8.82 3.92 -3.02
CA ALA A 961 -10.12 4.36 -3.52
C ALA A 961 -10.77 3.23 -4.33
N VAL A 962 -9.96 2.39 -4.96
CA VAL A 962 -10.39 1.16 -5.63
C VAL A 962 -10.39 0.01 -4.62
N PRO A 963 -11.53 -0.64 -4.33
CA PRO A 963 -11.62 -1.77 -3.40
C PRO A 963 -11.11 -3.05 -4.07
N VAL A 964 -9.81 -3.29 -4.02
CA VAL A 964 -9.12 -4.45 -4.62
C VAL A 964 -8.92 -5.60 -3.64
N ALA A 965 -9.71 -5.70 -2.58
CA ALA A 965 -9.52 -6.75 -1.60
C ALA A 965 -10.36 -7.99 -1.92
N ASP A 966 -9.74 -9.07 -2.42
CA ASP A 966 -10.36 -10.39 -2.39
C ASP A 966 -10.30 -10.98 -0.98
N LEU A 967 -11.42 -10.90 -0.27
CA LEU A 967 -11.58 -11.44 1.08
C LEU A 967 -12.16 -12.86 1.07
N SER A 968 -12.17 -13.52 -0.08
CA SER A 968 -12.62 -14.91 -0.21
C SER A 968 -11.73 -15.86 0.61
N PRO A 969 -12.27 -16.95 1.14
CA PRO A 969 -11.47 -17.88 1.92
C PRO A 969 -10.42 -18.60 1.06
N ALA A 970 -9.17 -18.62 1.51
CA ALA A 970 -8.09 -19.42 0.93
C ALA A 970 -8.35 -20.92 1.21
N TRP A 971 -9.17 -21.59 0.41
CA TRP A 971 -9.64 -22.97 0.61
C TRP A 971 -8.51 -23.99 0.84
N PRO A 972 -7.38 -23.96 0.12
CA PRO A 972 -6.26 -24.85 0.37
C PRO A 972 -5.72 -24.72 1.80
N VAL A 973 -5.57 -23.48 2.26
CA VAL A 973 -5.03 -23.18 3.61
C VAL A 973 -6.01 -23.58 4.69
N VAL A 974 -7.31 -23.30 4.50
CA VAL A 974 -8.38 -23.75 5.41
C VAL A 974 -8.37 -25.28 5.53
N ALA A 975 -8.21 -26.01 4.43
CA ALA A 975 -8.14 -27.47 4.44
C ALA A 975 -6.88 -27.99 5.15
N ILE A 976 -5.70 -27.39 4.87
CA ILE A 976 -4.42 -27.76 5.51
C ILE A 976 -4.46 -27.46 7.01
N ALA A 977 -4.91 -26.28 7.42
CA ALA A 977 -5.01 -25.90 8.83
C ALA A 977 -6.00 -26.80 9.59
N THR A 978 -7.19 -27.04 9.02
CA THR A 978 -8.17 -27.96 9.60
C THR A 978 -7.61 -29.37 9.70
N GLY A 979 -6.94 -29.87 8.65
CA GLY A 979 -6.30 -31.18 8.64
C GLY A 979 -5.18 -31.31 9.66
N GLY A 980 -4.34 -30.27 9.81
CA GLY A 980 -3.27 -30.21 10.81
C GLY A 980 -3.80 -30.23 12.24
N VAL A 981 -4.80 -29.40 12.55
CA VAL A 981 -5.48 -29.39 13.84
C VAL A 981 -6.11 -30.76 14.11
N ALA A 982 -6.79 -31.34 13.11
CA ALA A 982 -7.42 -32.67 13.24
C ALA A 982 -6.38 -33.75 13.54
N LEU A 983 -5.27 -33.78 12.82
CA LEU A 983 -4.19 -34.73 13.03
C LEU A 983 -3.65 -34.65 14.46
N VAL A 984 -3.31 -33.45 14.94
CA VAL A 984 -2.74 -33.25 16.28
C VAL A 984 -3.73 -33.66 17.38
N LEU A 985 -4.95 -33.12 17.34
CA LEU A 985 -5.93 -33.34 18.42
C LEU A 985 -6.53 -34.76 18.42
N LEU A 986 -6.76 -35.37 17.25
CA LEU A 986 -7.27 -36.72 17.14
C LEU A 986 -6.21 -37.77 17.53
N LEU A 987 -4.94 -37.55 17.13
CA LEU A 987 -3.84 -38.41 17.60
C LEU A 987 -3.68 -38.32 19.11
N LEU A 988 -3.71 -37.11 19.69
CA LEU A 988 -3.64 -36.94 21.13
C LEU A 988 -4.83 -37.64 21.84
N ALA A 989 -6.04 -37.50 21.32
CA ALA A 989 -7.22 -38.19 21.86
C ALA A 989 -7.07 -39.73 21.82
N LEU A 990 -6.51 -40.28 20.76
CA LEU A 990 -6.22 -41.72 20.64
C LEU A 990 -5.15 -42.18 21.65
N VAL A 991 -4.08 -41.40 21.81
CA VAL A 991 -3.00 -41.69 22.78
C VAL A 991 -3.56 -41.68 24.20
N LEU A 992 -4.38 -40.70 24.56
CA LEU A 992 -5.02 -40.60 25.88
C LEU A 992 -5.99 -41.74 26.13
N ALA A 993 -6.83 -42.07 25.15
CA ALA A 993 -7.72 -43.25 25.23
C ALA A 993 -6.93 -44.55 25.41
N GLY A 994 -5.82 -44.70 24.68
CA GLY A 994 -4.88 -45.81 24.80
C GLY A 994 -4.22 -45.90 26.18
N ALA A 995 -3.82 -44.78 26.76
CA ALA A 995 -3.24 -44.71 28.10
C ALA A 995 -4.23 -45.16 29.20
N VAL A 996 -5.49 -44.72 29.09
CA VAL A 996 -6.56 -45.15 30.02
C VAL A 996 -6.81 -46.67 29.90
N LEU A 997 -6.83 -47.21 28.68
CA LEU A 997 -7.02 -48.67 28.45
C LEU A 997 -5.84 -49.50 28.94
N ARG A 998 -4.60 -49.03 28.87
CA ARG A 998 -3.43 -49.71 29.41
C ARG A 998 -3.50 -49.82 30.93
N ARG A 999 -3.94 -48.79 31.64
CA ARG A 999 -4.13 -48.77 33.07
C ARG A 999 -5.23 -49.74 33.51
N LEU A 1000 -6.35 -49.80 32.79
CA LEU A 1000 -7.41 -50.76 33.00
C LEU A 1000 -6.90 -52.22 32.95
N ARG A 1001 -5.95 -52.53 32.08
CA ARG A 1001 -5.34 -53.88 31.98
C ARG A 1001 -4.39 -54.15 33.14
N LEU A 1002 -3.61 -53.15 33.59
CA LEU A 1002 -2.66 -53.29 34.68
C LEU A 1002 -3.35 -53.47 36.03
N ASP A 1003 -4.44 -52.76 36.31
CA ASP A 1003 -5.22 -52.87 37.55
C ASP A 1003 -5.98 -54.24 37.63
N ALA A 1004 -6.47 -54.70 36.46
CA ALA A 1004 -7.06 -56.05 36.37
C ALA A 1004 -6.05 -57.21 36.61
N ALA A 1005 -4.76 -56.97 36.19
CA ALA A 1005 -3.68 -57.91 36.36
C ALA A 1005 -3.11 -57.93 37.80
N ARG A 1006 -3.24 -56.87 38.57
CA ARG A 1006 -2.77 -56.77 39.97
C ARG A 1006 -3.75 -57.24 40.98
N GLY A 1007 -5.01 -57.52 40.61
CA GLY A 1007 -6.02 -58.05 41.53
C GLY A 1007 -6.42 -57.12 42.70
N GLU A 1008 -6.04 -55.83 42.63
CA GLU A 1008 -6.38 -54.80 43.61
C GLU A 1008 -7.85 -54.37 43.45
N PRO A 1009 -8.68 -54.41 44.50
CA PRO A 1009 -10.01 -53.81 44.46
C PRO A 1009 -9.84 -52.28 44.36
N THR A 1010 -10.29 -51.68 43.25
CA THR A 1010 -10.29 -50.26 43.01
C THR A 1010 -11.26 -49.49 43.90
#